data_f15def465a1ad5903a6755d4af0bc0e3
#
_entry.id   f15def465a1ad5903a6755d4af0bc0e3
#
_cell.length_a   1.000
_cell.length_b   1.000
_cell.length_c   1.000
_cell.angle_alpha   90.00
_cell.angle_beta   90.00
_cell.angle_gamma   90.00
#
_symmetry.space_group_name_H-M   'P 1'
#
loop_
_entity.id
_entity.type
_entity.pdbx_description
1 polymer ?
#
loop_
_entity_poly.entity_id
_entity_poly.type
_entity_poly.pdbx_seq_one_letter_code
_entity_poly.pdbx_strand_id
1 'polypeptide(L)'
;MRHRRSWTRASAGIGVSLLALADPAIAADLPLKAPAAPAVFDWTGLYIGAHAGFGGGSSHAVLTDPATSATRNVFNGMIGGVQAGYNYRLPSGLLLGVEADFTFPSYFTSNSVVSFLATPNSFVTEQWDYVATARGRVGYAQGAWLVYATGGLAWAGERFVNVPAIGDEEKVLNTRLGWVAGAGVEYAFAPHWSARLEYLYSQFGHADIAFPSGTQYTSSLNFQSLRVGLNRKIDWPGAPNLTPNASLSDPESDRWEIHGQSTFLPQGYPAFHAPYSGPNSLTPAPQLQETWSNSLYINARLWEGGEVYYNPELLQGFGLNDTVGAAGFPSGEAQKSNFPYPHYNTSRFFIRQTFGFGGEQEELSSGQLQLPEKVDISRLTLQAGKFAVLDVFDGNAYAKDTRKDFINWSMWAPGAFDYAADKLGLAYGMTAELNQKQWALRGGYFLMDDVSNSNNFDTRIFQRGEYVAELETRYSLFSQPGKLRTIIWLNSAFSGSYRETLDNPALNLDIAQTRAGRLKYGYVFNLEQALTDEIGLFGRWSWNNGATEIMAFTDIDASLSTGLSIKGAKWGRADDVVGIGGAINMLSRDHRDFIAAGGLGPLIGDGQLNYRPERIFETYYAYALNKSLTFTADYQLIVNPAYNADRGPVSVFSGRLHGEF
;
A
#
# COMPACT_ATOMS: atom_id res chain seq x y z
N MET A 1 -27.43 -58.76 7.12
CA MET A 1 -26.70 -59.37 5.98
C MET A 1 -25.49 -58.51 5.65
N ARG A 2 -24.33 -59.14 5.71
CA ARG A 2 -23.00 -58.54 5.52
C ARG A 2 -22.75 -58.24 4.04
N HIS A 3 -22.09 -57.10 3.71
CA HIS A 3 -21.09 -57.08 2.65
C HIS A 3 -20.01 -56.03 2.96
N ARG A 4 -18.83 -56.55 3.30
CA ARG A 4 -17.55 -55.86 3.27
C ARG A 4 -17.11 -55.73 1.81
N ARG A 5 -16.59 -54.56 1.42
CA ARG A 5 -15.67 -54.42 0.25
C ARG A 5 -14.36 -53.83 0.70
N SER A 6 -13.33 -54.63 0.48
CA SER A 6 -11.92 -54.35 0.65
C SER A 6 -11.43 -53.43 -0.47
N TRP A 7 -10.58 -52.46 -0.18
CA TRP A 7 -9.81 -51.71 -1.17
C TRP A 7 -8.36 -52.15 -1.08
N THR A 8 -7.90 -52.72 -2.20
CA THR A 8 -6.54 -53.14 -2.44
C THR A 8 -5.69 -51.92 -2.82
N ARG A 9 -4.51 -51.83 -2.21
CA ARG A 9 -3.44 -50.90 -2.56
C ARG A 9 -2.82 -51.30 -3.91
N ALA A 10 -2.70 -50.34 -4.84
CA ALA A 10 -1.85 -50.44 -6.03
C ALA A 10 -0.62 -49.56 -5.86
N SER A 11 0.53 -50.19 -5.71
CA SER A 11 1.85 -49.57 -5.74
C SER A 11 2.30 -49.52 -7.21
N ALA A 12 2.48 -48.32 -7.77
CA ALA A 12 3.13 -48.16 -9.09
C ALA A 12 4.60 -47.82 -8.89
N GLY A 13 5.47 -48.78 -9.17
CA GLY A 13 6.91 -48.56 -9.27
C GLY A 13 7.27 -47.99 -10.64
N ILE A 14 8.03 -46.92 -10.68
CA ILE A 14 8.64 -46.38 -11.89
C ILE A 14 10.03 -46.98 -12.03
N GLY A 15 10.19 -47.89 -12.99
CA GLY A 15 11.46 -48.44 -13.42
C GLY A 15 12.17 -47.50 -14.38
N VAL A 16 13.41 -47.14 -14.08
CA VAL A 16 14.31 -46.42 -14.99
C VAL A 16 15.05 -47.46 -15.80
N SER A 17 14.81 -47.50 -17.13
CA SER A 17 15.56 -48.34 -18.07
C SER A 17 16.74 -47.54 -18.63
N LEU A 18 17.97 -47.99 -18.30
CA LEU A 18 19.20 -47.59 -18.98
C LEU A 18 19.30 -48.31 -20.31
N LEU A 19 19.37 -47.57 -21.40
CA LEU A 19 19.81 -48.06 -22.69
C LEU A 19 21.21 -47.51 -22.98
N ALA A 20 22.20 -48.42 -22.94
CA ALA A 20 23.53 -48.20 -23.44
C ALA A 20 23.56 -48.44 -24.95
N LEU A 21 24.07 -47.48 -25.74
CA LEU A 21 24.55 -47.69 -27.10
C LEU A 21 25.99 -47.19 -27.18
N ALA A 22 26.85 -48.08 -27.60
CA ALA A 22 28.27 -47.85 -27.78
C ALA A 22 28.62 -47.58 -29.27
N ASP A 23 29.50 -46.58 -29.46
CA ASP A 23 30.60 -46.41 -30.40
C ASP A 23 30.35 -46.20 -31.92
N PRO A 24 31.31 -45.60 -32.69
CA PRO A 24 32.74 -45.47 -32.41
C PRO A 24 33.38 -44.05 -32.56
N ALA A 25 34.55 -43.91 -31.98
CA ALA A 25 35.47 -42.79 -32.01
C ALA A 25 36.00 -42.40 -33.40
N ILE A 26 36.07 -41.10 -33.68
CA ILE A 26 37.07 -40.50 -34.56
C ILE A 26 37.73 -39.34 -33.81
N ALA A 27 39.02 -39.46 -33.62
CA ALA A 27 39.86 -38.47 -32.95
C ALA A 27 40.08 -37.23 -33.82
N ALA A 28 39.88 -36.05 -33.24
CA ALA A 28 40.59 -34.85 -33.62
C ALA A 28 40.90 -34.05 -32.36
N ASP A 29 42.16 -34.03 -32.00
CA ASP A 29 42.72 -33.24 -30.93
C ASP A 29 42.56 -31.74 -31.22
N LEU A 30 41.63 -31.12 -30.52
CA LEU A 30 41.64 -29.71 -30.23
C LEU A 30 41.89 -29.55 -28.73
N PRO A 31 42.76 -28.62 -28.29
CA PRO A 31 43.00 -28.44 -26.87
C PRO A 31 41.70 -27.94 -26.22
N LEU A 32 41.00 -28.83 -25.57
CA LEU A 32 39.87 -28.48 -24.70
C LEU A 32 40.40 -27.57 -23.60
N LYS A 33 40.06 -26.30 -23.70
CA LYS A 33 40.21 -25.37 -22.59
C LYS A 33 39.56 -26.02 -21.36
N ALA A 34 40.37 -26.33 -20.34
CA ALA A 34 39.86 -26.97 -19.12
C ALA A 34 38.60 -26.19 -18.67
N PRO A 35 37.52 -26.87 -18.28
CA PRO A 35 36.35 -26.18 -17.74
C PRO A 35 36.84 -25.28 -16.62
N ALA A 36 36.45 -23.98 -16.69
CA ALA A 36 36.76 -23.07 -15.61
C ALA A 36 36.25 -23.70 -14.31
N ALA A 37 37.11 -23.80 -13.31
CA ALA A 37 36.71 -24.30 -11.99
C ALA A 37 35.43 -23.57 -11.57
N PRO A 38 34.41 -24.28 -11.07
CA PRO A 38 33.15 -23.63 -10.68
C PRO A 38 33.50 -22.52 -9.71
N ALA A 39 33.04 -21.29 -10.01
CA ALA A 39 33.29 -20.13 -9.16
C ALA A 39 32.78 -20.46 -7.75
N VAL A 40 33.69 -20.46 -6.79
CA VAL A 40 33.31 -20.69 -5.38
C VAL A 40 32.43 -19.51 -4.96
N PHE A 41 31.23 -19.82 -4.48
CA PHE A 41 30.30 -18.78 -4.01
C PHE A 41 30.96 -17.97 -2.88
N ASP A 42 30.99 -16.66 -3.06
CA ASP A 42 31.48 -15.75 -2.03
C ASP A 42 30.35 -15.43 -1.04
N TRP A 43 30.45 -15.93 0.17
CA TRP A 43 29.48 -15.73 1.23
C TRP A 43 29.56 -14.34 1.88
N THR A 44 30.60 -13.56 1.63
CA THR A 44 30.76 -12.21 2.19
C THR A 44 29.94 -11.20 1.39
N GLY A 45 29.15 -10.38 2.07
CA GLY A 45 28.42 -9.27 1.46
C GLY A 45 26.98 -9.16 1.94
N LEU A 46 26.31 -8.13 1.43
CA LEU A 46 24.89 -7.89 1.65
C LEU A 46 24.05 -8.91 0.86
N TYR A 47 22.93 -9.27 1.43
CA TYR A 47 21.89 -10.03 0.74
C TYR A 47 20.50 -9.56 1.15
N ILE A 48 19.55 -9.75 0.26
CA ILE A 48 18.13 -9.64 0.55
C ILE A 48 17.45 -10.93 0.12
N GLY A 49 16.30 -11.20 0.68
CA GLY A 49 15.57 -12.40 0.34
C GLY A 49 14.13 -12.39 0.80
N ALA A 50 13.45 -13.47 0.44
CA ALA A 50 12.12 -13.77 0.90
C ALA A 50 12.06 -15.19 1.47
N HIS A 51 11.12 -15.44 2.36
CA HIS A 51 10.87 -16.77 2.90
C HIS A 51 9.39 -17.10 2.95
N ALA A 52 9.11 -18.39 2.90
CA ALA A 52 7.81 -18.95 3.17
C ALA A 52 7.96 -20.22 4.02
N GLY A 53 6.97 -20.56 4.79
CA GLY A 53 7.06 -21.72 5.66
C GLY A 53 5.79 -22.00 6.46
N PHE A 54 5.99 -22.73 7.53
CA PHE A 54 4.93 -23.06 8.46
C PHE A 54 5.35 -22.66 9.87
N GLY A 55 4.46 -21.97 10.56
CA GLY A 55 4.70 -21.51 11.93
C GLY A 55 3.57 -21.93 12.86
N GLY A 56 3.89 -22.02 14.14
CA GLY A 56 2.91 -22.32 15.16
C GLY A 56 3.41 -21.99 16.55
N GLY A 57 2.50 -21.91 17.49
CA GLY A 57 2.83 -21.55 18.85
C GLY A 57 1.71 -21.74 19.82
N SER A 58 1.87 -21.17 20.99
CA SER A 58 0.80 -21.14 22.00
C SER A 58 0.80 -19.82 22.74
N SER A 59 -0.41 -19.35 23.09
CA SER A 59 -0.65 -18.24 23.99
C SER A 59 -1.31 -18.73 25.26
N HIS A 60 -0.81 -18.24 26.42
CA HIS A 60 -1.48 -18.40 27.71
C HIS A 60 -2.12 -17.06 28.05
N ALA A 61 -3.42 -17.03 28.04
CA ALA A 61 -4.19 -15.81 28.19
C ALA A 61 -5.05 -15.85 29.45
N VAL A 62 -5.17 -14.72 30.13
CA VAL A 62 -6.00 -14.53 31.32
C VAL A 62 -6.82 -13.25 31.13
N LEU A 63 -8.13 -13.37 31.30
CA LEU A 63 -9.09 -12.28 31.36
C LEU A 63 -9.51 -12.11 32.83
N THR A 64 -9.43 -10.89 33.37
CA THR A 64 -9.64 -10.65 34.81
C THR A 64 -10.95 -9.95 35.16
N ASP A 65 -11.69 -9.41 34.17
CA ASP A 65 -12.95 -8.72 34.40
C ASP A 65 -14.01 -9.20 33.39
N PRO A 66 -15.29 -9.50 33.76
CA PRO A 66 -15.89 -9.41 35.10
C PRO A 66 -15.57 -10.62 36.01
N ALA A 67 -14.98 -11.67 35.46
CA ALA A 67 -14.56 -12.85 36.21
C ALA A 67 -13.28 -13.42 35.63
N THR A 68 -12.35 -13.83 36.48
CA THR A 68 -11.08 -14.40 36.03
C THR A 68 -11.31 -15.68 35.23
N SER A 69 -10.87 -15.65 33.97
CA SER A 69 -10.87 -16.80 33.06
C SER A 69 -9.49 -16.96 32.43
N ALA A 70 -8.99 -18.19 32.39
CA ALA A 70 -7.68 -18.49 31.80
C ALA A 70 -7.79 -19.56 30.73
N THR A 71 -7.03 -19.41 29.65
CA THR A 71 -6.98 -20.40 28.58
C THR A 71 -5.59 -20.55 28.00
N ARG A 72 -5.31 -21.72 27.45
CA ARG A 72 -4.15 -21.96 26.62
C ARG A 72 -4.61 -22.28 25.21
N ASN A 73 -4.26 -21.41 24.27
CA ASN A 73 -4.60 -21.60 22.87
C ASN A 73 -3.35 -21.99 22.07
N VAL A 74 -3.54 -22.89 21.12
CA VAL A 74 -2.51 -23.32 20.17
C VAL A 74 -2.94 -22.86 18.79
N PHE A 75 -2.01 -22.28 18.07
CA PHE A 75 -2.24 -21.78 16.72
C PHE A 75 -1.14 -22.28 15.78
N ASN A 76 -1.45 -22.41 14.50
CA ASN A 76 -0.50 -22.75 13.46
C ASN A 76 -1.00 -22.28 12.10
N GLY A 77 -0.08 -22.17 11.13
CA GLY A 77 -0.44 -21.82 9.77
C GLY A 77 0.78 -21.53 8.90
N MET A 78 0.51 -21.28 7.63
CA MET A 78 1.54 -20.82 6.73
C MET A 78 1.98 -19.40 7.10
N ILE A 79 3.26 -19.12 6.85
CA ILE A 79 3.89 -17.82 7.04
C ILE A 79 4.67 -17.46 5.80
N GLY A 80 4.88 -16.17 5.60
CA GLY A 80 5.74 -15.63 4.56
C GLY A 80 6.37 -14.32 5.00
N GLY A 81 7.47 -13.94 4.37
CA GLY A 81 8.12 -12.72 4.77
C GLY A 81 9.35 -12.38 3.94
N VAL A 82 10.06 -11.35 4.40
CA VAL A 82 11.26 -10.83 3.77
C VAL A 82 12.40 -10.74 4.76
N GLN A 83 13.62 -10.83 4.28
CA GLN A 83 14.83 -10.70 5.08
C GLN A 83 15.90 -9.91 4.35
N ALA A 84 16.78 -9.29 5.14
CA ALA A 84 18.00 -8.67 4.67
C ALA A 84 19.12 -8.89 5.68
N GLY A 85 20.35 -9.07 5.22
CA GLY A 85 21.46 -9.30 6.10
C GLY A 85 22.81 -9.05 5.45
N TYR A 86 23.84 -9.10 6.29
CA TYR A 86 25.24 -9.02 5.86
C TYR A 86 26.02 -10.17 6.48
N ASN A 87 26.77 -10.88 5.68
CA ASN A 87 27.68 -11.93 6.10
C ASN A 87 29.14 -11.51 5.90
N TYR A 88 29.99 -11.91 6.80
CA TYR A 88 31.44 -11.80 6.69
C TYR A 88 32.09 -13.19 6.91
N ARG A 89 32.69 -13.72 5.87
CA ARG A 89 33.36 -15.02 5.91
C ARG A 89 34.85 -14.82 6.16
N LEU A 90 35.35 -15.43 7.23
CA LEU A 90 36.77 -15.48 7.55
C LEU A 90 37.51 -16.49 6.64
N PRO A 91 38.83 -16.34 6.46
CA PRO A 91 39.63 -17.32 5.68
C PRO A 91 39.54 -18.77 6.22
N SER A 92 39.27 -18.94 7.49
CA SER A 92 39.05 -20.26 8.13
C SER A 92 37.76 -20.96 7.73
N GLY A 93 36.86 -20.29 6.99
CA GLY A 93 35.51 -20.78 6.68
C GLY A 93 34.47 -20.40 7.72
N LEU A 94 34.85 -19.84 8.87
CA LEU A 94 33.92 -19.30 9.85
C LEU A 94 33.20 -18.09 9.25
N LEU A 95 31.88 -18.03 9.43
CA LEU A 95 31.03 -16.92 8.98
C LEU A 95 30.39 -16.23 10.19
N LEU A 96 30.48 -14.92 10.20
CA LEU A 96 29.78 -14.06 11.14
C LEU A 96 28.82 -13.19 10.31
N GLY A 97 27.59 -13.00 10.79
CA GLY A 97 26.60 -12.20 10.07
C GLY A 97 25.58 -11.54 10.98
N VAL A 98 24.87 -10.61 10.42
CA VAL A 98 23.68 -9.99 11.01
C VAL A 98 22.53 -10.10 10.03
N GLU A 99 21.33 -10.33 10.53
CA GLU A 99 20.12 -10.44 9.70
C GLU A 99 18.95 -9.81 10.42
N ALA A 100 18.10 -9.12 9.64
CA ALA A 100 16.79 -8.70 10.08
C ALA A 100 15.74 -9.29 9.16
N ASP A 101 14.59 -9.65 9.72
CA ASP A 101 13.45 -10.14 8.95
C ASP A 101 12.11 -9.66 9.49
N PHE A 102 11.12 -9.66 8.58
CA PHE A 102 9.71 -9.51 8.89
C PHE A 102 8.96 -10.74 8.38
N THR A 103 8.20 -11.36 9.26
CA THR A 103 7.38 -12.55 8.99
C THR A 103 5.93 -12.22 9.24
N PHE A 104 5.08 -12.49 8.26
CA PHE A 104 3.63 -12.27 8.30
C PHE A 104 2.90 -13.61 8.34
N PRO A 105 1.77 -13.71 9.05
CA PRO A 105 0.91 -14.89 8.99
C PRO A 105 0.23 -14.98 7.62
N SER A 106 -0.05 -16.20 7.18
CA SER A 106 -0.92 -16.44 6.04
C SER A 106 -2.33 -16.80 6.49
N TYR A 107 -3.30 -16.07 5.98
CA TYR A 107 -4.71 -16.29 6.28
C TYR A 107 -5.40 -17.30 5.36
N PHE A 108 -4.69 -17.85 4.40
CA PHE A 108 -5.22 -18.94 3.57
C PHE A 108 -5.44 -20.24 4.35
N THR A 109 -4.58 -20.52 5.32
CA THR A 109 -4.52 -21.83 5.99
C THR A 109 -4.59 -21.73 7.50
N SER A 110 -4.64 -20.53 8.07
CA SER A 110 -4.72 -20.32 9.51
C SER A 110 -5.71 -19.24 9.86
N ASN A 111 -6.29 -19.36 11.03
CA ASN A 111 -6.94 -18.23 11.67
C ASN A 111 -5.83 -17.31 12.20
N SER A 112 -5.93 -16.03 11.92
CA SER A 112 -5.03 -15.01 12.47
C SER A 112 -5.14 -14.85 13.98
N VAL A 113 -6.08 -15.53 14.58
CA VAL A 113 -6.36 -15.51 16.01
C VAL A 113 -5.37 -16.41 16.72
N VAL A 114 -4.57 -15.80 17.56
CA VAL A 114 -3.59 -16.48 18.41
C VAL A 114 -4.28 -17.02 19.65
N SER A 115 -5.19 -16.23 20.21
CA SER A 115 -5.90 -16.60 21.44
C SER A 115 -7.31 -16.00 21.42
N PHE A 116 -8.24 -16.71 21.99
CA PHE A 116 -9.64 -16.32 22.08
C PHE A 116 -10.17 -16.66 23.47
N LEU A 117 -10.71 -15.68 24.17
CA LEU A 117 -11.40 -15.83 25.44
C LEU A 117 -12.81 -15.28 25.33
N ALA A 118 -13.78 -16.06 25.76
CA ALA A 118 -15.19 -15.68 25.82
C ALA A 118 -15.70 -15.82 27.24
N THR A 119 -16.40 -14.82 27.71
CA THR A 119 -17.27 -14.89 28.90
C THR A 119 -18.72 -14.75 28.45
N PRO A 120 -19.73 -15.05 29.27
CA PRO A 120 -21.10 -14.83 28.86
C PRO A 120 -21.30 -13.43 28.30
N ASN A 121 -21.68 -13.36 27.02
CA ASN A 121 -21.94 -12.12 26.24
C ASN A 121 -20.73 -11.21 25.91
N SER A 122 -19.49 -11.65 26.08
CA SER A 122 -18.31 -10.91 25.62
C SER A 122 -17.18 -11.84 25.22
N PHE A 123 -16.27 -11.36 24.37
CA PHE A 123 -15.05 -12.10 24.02
C PHE A 123 -13.88 -11.18 23.75
N VAL A 124 -12.67 -11.67 24.01
CA VAL A 124 -11.41 -11.01 23.66
C VAL A 124 -10.64 -11.88 22.69
N THR A 125 -10.19 -11.28 21.59
CA THR A 125 -9.37 -11.93 20.58
C THR A 125 -7.99 -11.31 20.57
N GLU A 126 -6.94 -12.14 20.56
CA GLU A 126 -5.55 -11.75 20.37
C GLU A 126 -5.11 -12.18 18.97
N GLN A 127 -4.65 -11.24 18.17
CA GLN A 127 -4.16 -11.47 16.81
C GLN A 127 -2.73 -10.95 16.72
N TRP A 128 -1.85 -11.68 16.03
CA TRP A 128 -0.55 -11.12 15.68
C TRP A 128 -0.52 -10.77 14.20
N ASP A 129 -0.02 -9.56 13.91
CA ASP A 129 0.01 -9.01 12.56
C ASP A 129 1.35 -9.28 11.88
N TYR A 130 2.43 -9.30 12.66
CA TYR A 130 3.77 -9.65 12.19
C TYR A 130 4.68 -10.08 13.35
N VAL A 131 5.71 -10.83 13.00
CA VAL A 131 6.89 -11.06 13.85
C VAL A 131 8.11 -10.54 13.11
N ALA A 132 8.87 -9.66 13.75
CA ALA A 132 10.13 -9.17 13.21
C ALA A 132 11.29 -9.60 14.10
N THR A 133 12.47 -9.78 13.51
CA THR A 133 13.66 -10.17 14.26
C THR A 133 14.90 -9.37 13.83
N ALA A 134 15.84 -9.18 14.76
CA ALA A 134 17.20 -8.72 14.50
C ALA A 134 18.17 -9.69 15.15
N ARG A 135 18.97 -10.39 14.35
CA ARG A 135 19.72 -11.56 14.77
C ARG A 135 21.18 -11.51 14.37
N GLY A 136 22.06 -12.02 15.23
CA GLY A 136 23.39 -12.44 14.85
C GLY A 136 23.37 -13.84 14.24
N ARG A 137 24.28 -14.10 13.30
CA ARG A 137 24.50 -15.42 12.67
C ARG A 137 25.96 -15.84 12.88
N VAL A 138 26.17 -17.08 13.28
CA VAL A 138 27.49 -17.72 13.37
C VAL A 138 27.40 -19.03 12.63
N GLY A 139 28.26 -19.25 11.66
CA GLY A 139 28.19 -20.44 10.82
C GLY A 139 29.53 -20.86 10.25
N TYR A 140 29.53 -21.96 9.52
CA TYR A 140 30.68 -22.48 8.80
C TYR A 140 30.29 -22.66 7.32
N ALA A 141 31.05 -21.98 6.45
CA ALA A 141 30.85 -22.00 5.02
C ALA A 141 31.94 -22.83 4.32
N GLN A 142 31.51 -23.88 3.63
CA GLN A 142 32.38 -24.76 2.83
C GLN A 142 31.83 -24.93 1.42
N GLY A 143 32.51 -24.33 0.44
CA GLY A 143 32.06 -24.34 -0.93
C GLY A 143 30.68 -23.65 -1.07
N ALA A 144 29.73 -24.38 -1.62
CA ALA A 144 28.35 -23.90 -1.80
C ALA A 144 27.45 -24.04 -0.55
N TRP A 145 27.95 -24.64 0.53
CA TRP A 145 27.16 -24.90 1.73
C TRP A 145 27.54 -23.99 2.89
N LEU A 146 26.53 -23.53 3.63
CA LEU A 146 26.65 -22.81 4.88
C LEU A 146 25.71 -23.46 5.91
N VAL A 147 26.28 -23.86 7.05
CA VAL A 147 25.49 -24.28 8.22
C VAL A 147 25.68 -23.24 9.31
N TYR A 148 24.59 -22.80 9.95
CA TYR A 148 24.67 -21.71 10.91
C TYR A 148 23.69 -21.85 12.06
N ALA A 149 24.04 -21.24 13.18
CA ALA A 149 23.15 -20.89 14.28
C ALA A 149 22.88 -19.39 14.25
N THR A 150 21.72 -18.99 14.76
CA THR A 150 21.30 -17.59 14.82
C THR A 150 20.57 -17.30 16.12
N GLY A 151 20.64 -16.05 16.59
CA GLY A 151 19.93 -15.62 17.78
C GLY A 151 19.95 -14.12 17.94
N GLY A 152 18.94 -13.58 18.62
CA GLY A 152 18.80 -12.14 18.77
C GLY A 152 17.49 -11.70 19.39
N LEU A 153 17.08 -10.49 19.04
CA LEU A 153 15.84 -9.88 19.48
C LEU A 153 14.69 -10.22 18.53
N ALA A 154 13.52 -10.39 19.11
CA ALA A 154 12.26 -10.53 18.38
C ALA A 154 11.24 -9.54 18.91
N TRP A 155 10.34 -9.07 18.05
CA TRP A 155 9.17 -8.31 18.45
C TRP A 155 7.98 -8.71 17.59
N ALA A 156 6.81 -8.79 18.23
CA ALA A 156 5.55 -9.10 17.58
C ALA A 156 4.64 -7.89 17.64
N GLY A 157 4.12 -7.46 16.49
CA GLY A 157 3.01 -6.52 16.43
C GLY A 157 1.72 -7.28 16.63
N GLU A 158 0.91 -6.88 17.60
CA GLU A 158 -0.30 -7.56 18.01
C GLU A 158 -1.48 -6.60 18.08
N ARG A 159 -2.64 -7.17 17.82
CA ARG A 159 -3.93 -6.50 17.92
C ARG A 159 -4.81 -7.27 18.90
N PHE A 160 -5.29 -6.56 19.89
CA PHE A 160 -6.26 -7.08 20.85
C PHE A 160 -7.61 -6.45 20.55
N VAL A 161 -8.63 -7.30 20.46
CA VAL A 161 -10.01 -6.89 20.15
C VAL A 161 -10.91 -7.41 21.27
N ASN A 162 -11.55 -6.49 21.98
CA ASN A 162 -12.58 -6.79 22.97
C ASN A 162 -13.95 -6.48 22.38
N VAL A 163 -14.82 -7.47 22.34
CA VAL A 163 -16.23 -7.30 21.97
C VAL A 163 -17.06 -7.46 23.24
N PRO A 164 -17.45 -6.37 23.91
CA PRO A 164 -18.25 -6.43 25.12
C PRO A 164 -19.68 -6.86 24.80
N ALA A 165 -20.39 -7.35 25.82
CA ALA A 165 -21.80 -7.76 25.69
C ALA A 165 -22.72 -6.59 25.32
N ILE A 166 -22.37 -5.38 25.70
CA ILE A 166 -23.08 -4.12 25.43
C ILE A 166 -22.02 -3.06 25.19
N GLY A 167 -22.11 -2.33 24.09
CA GLY A 167 -21.16 -1.28 23.69
C GLY A 167 -20.41 -1.64 22.42
N ASP A 168 -19.52 -0.74 22.04
CA ASP A 168 -18.73 -0.85 20.80
C ASP A 168 -17.52 -1.78 20.97
N GLU A 169 -17.03 -2.30 19.86
CA GLU A 169 -15.79 -3.06 19.80
C GLU A 169 -14.59 -2.16 20.15
N GLU A 170 -13.76 -2.63 21.07
CA GLU A 170 -12.55 -1.93 21.50
C GLU A 170 -11.32 -2.59 20.92
N LYS A 171 -10.38 -1.78 20.42
CA LYS A 171 -9.13 -2.26 19.83
C LYS A 171 -7.93 -1.63 20.53
N VAL A 172 -6.95 -2.46 20.87
CA VAL A 172 -5.67 -2.03 21.42
C VAL A 172 -4.55 -2.66 20.59
N LEU A 173 -3.65 -1.82 20.06
CA LEU A 173 -2.43 -2.25 19.39
C LEU A 173 -1.30 -2.33 20.41
N ASN A 174 -0.52 -3.39 20.37
CA ASN A 174 0.61 -3.60 21.26
C ASN A 174 1.82 -4.15 20.49
N THR A 175 3.01 -3.79 20.95
CA THR A 175 4.25 -4.39 20.45
C THR A 175 4.93 -5.11 21.59
N ARG A 176 5.09 -6.42 21.43
CA ARG A 176 5.68 -7.29 22.43
C ARG A 176 7.13 -7.60 22.10
N LEU A 177 8.03 -7.42 23.04
CA LEU A 177 9.44 -7.76 22.89
C LEU A 177 9.71 -9.19 23.36
N GLY A 178 10.70 -9.82 22.73
CA GLY A 178 11.13 -11.16 23.04
C GLY A 178 12.53 -11.45 22.52
N TRP A 179 12.90 -12.72 22.57
CA TRP A 179 14.14 -13.22 21.99
C TRP A 179 13.83 -14.33 20.99
N VAL A 180 14.78 -14.57 20.08
CA VAL A 180 14.71 -15.61 19.07
C VAL A 180 16.03 -16.36 19.01
N ALA A 181 15.95 -17.67 18.82
CA ALA A 181 17.09 -18.53 18.53
C ALA A 181 16.72 -19.57 17.49
N GLY A 182 17.71 -20.00 16.71
CA GLY A 182 17.48 -20.98 15.67
C GLY A 182 18.74 -21.46 14.97
N ALA A 183 18.55 -22.28 13.95
CA ALA A 183 19.61 -22.81 13.11
C ALA A 183 19.10 -23.03 11.68
N GLY A 184 20.03 -23.04 10.74
CA GLY A 184 19.69 -23.25 9.35
C GLY A 184 20.85 -23.79 8.52
N VAL A 185 20.46 -24.28 7.34
CA VAL A 185 21.37 -24.70 6.26
C VAL A 185 21.03 -23.87 5.03
N GLU A 186 22.06 -23.36 4.36
CA GLU A 186 21.91 -22.55 3.16
C GLU A 186 22.81 -23.13 2.05
N TYR A 187 22.27 -23.19 0.83
CA TYR A 187 22.95 -23.74 -0.34
C TYR A 187 22.96 -22.72 -1.47
N ALA A 188 24.15 -22.35 -1.93
CA ALA A 188 24.35 -21.48 -3.08
C ALA A 188 24.26 -22.29 -4.38
N PHE A 189 23.20 -22.11 -5.11
CA PHE A 189 22.94 -22.85 -6.36
C PHE A 189 23.28 -22.05 -7.64
N ALA A 190 23.52 -20.75 -7.50
CA ALA A 190 23.95 -19.87 -8.59
C ALA A 190 24.86 -18.75 -8.04
N PRO A 191 25.61 -18.02 -8.89
CA PRO A 191 26.63 -17.04 -8.43
C PRO A 191 26.13 -16.00 -7.42
N HIS A 192 24.86 -15.63 -7.46
CA HIS A 192 24.27 -14.63 -6.57
C HIS A 192 23.06 -15.14 -5.79
N TRP A 193 22.72 -16.43 -5.91
CA TRP A 193 21.51 -16.97 -5.33
C TRP A 193 21.79 -18.14 -4.38
N SER A 194 21.14 -18.11 -3.24
CA SER A 194 21.14 -19.22 -2.30
C SER A 194 19.73 -19.54 -1.82
N ALA A 195 19.48 -20.81 -1.52
CA ALA A 195 18.28 -21.29 -0.89
C ALA A 195 18.60 -21.76 0.52
N ARG A 196 17.73 -21.51 1.50
CA ARG A 196 17.93 -21.91 2.88
C ARG A 196 16.75 -22.66 3.45
N LEU A 197 17.02 -23.54 4.39
CA LEU A 197 16.06 -24.13 5.31
C LEU A 197 16.43 -23.70 6.72
N GLU A 198 15.51 -23.08 7.44
CA GLU A 198 15.79 -22.50 8.76
C GLU A 198 14.65 -22.82 9.73
N TYR A 199 15.03 -23.19 10.95
CA TYR A 199 14.12 -23.30 12.09
C TYR A 199 14.40 -22.18 13.08
N LEU A 200 13.32 -21.50 13.54
CA LEU A 200 13.38 -20.47 14.57
C LEU A 200 12.39 -20.77 15.69
N TYR A 201 12.82 -20.49 16.90
CA TYR A 201 11.98 -20.44 18.09
C TYR A 201 12.07 -19.04 18.70
N SER A 202 10.90 -18.43 18.95
CA SER A 202 10.76 -17.10 19.56
C SER A 202 9.93 -17.21 20.83
N GLN A 203 10.36 -16.50 21.87
CA GLN A 203 9.64 -16.37 23.12
C GLN A 203 9.44 -14.90 23.42
N PHE A 204 8.18 -14.50 23.56
CA PHE A 204 7.78 -13.12 23.87
C PHE A 204 7.37 -13.02 25.35
N GLY A 205 7.58 -11.83 25.92
CA GLY A 205 7.18 -11.53 27.28
C GLY A 205 5.66 -11.49 27.49
N HIS A 206 5.24 -11.05 28.67
CA HIS A 206 3.83 -10.80 28.94
C HIS A 206 3.38 -9.49 28.27
N ALA A 207 2.12 -9.48 27.80
CA ALA A 207 1.39 -8.28 27.45
C ALA A 207 0.25 -8.11 28.45
N ASP A 208 0.18 -6.94 29.07
CA ASP A 208 -0.88 -6.53 29.99
C ASP A 208 -1.69 -5.44 29.29
N ILE A 209 -2.89 -5.76 28.88
CA ILE A 209 -3.77 -4.89 28.10
C ILE A 209 -4.94 -4.45 28.96
N ALA A 210 -5.14 -3.15 29.05
CA ALA A 210 -6.33 -2.54 29.65
C ALA A 210 -7.19 -1.92 28.54
N PHE A 211 -8.39 -2.42 28.36
CA PHE A 211 -9.34 -1.83 27.41
C PHE A 211 -10.02 -0.60 28.00
N PRO A 212 -10.54 0.34 27.18
CA PRO A 212 -11.26 1.52 27.64
C PRO A 212 -12.45 1.19 28.55
N SER A 213 -13.13 0.06 28.37
CA SER A 213 -14.19 -0.46 29.25
C SER A 213 -13.73 -0.83 30.67
N GLY A 214 -12.40 -0.92 30.90
CA GLY A 214 -11.81 -1.41 32.13
C GLY A 214 -11.50 -2.91 32.13
N THR A 215 -11.90 -3.63 31.08
CA THR A 215 -11.55 -5.06 30.88
C THR A 215 -10.03 -5.22 30.81
N GLN A 216 -9.48 -6.13 31.62
CA GLN A 216 -8.04 -6.41 31.63
C GLN A 216 -7.74 -7.79 31.06
N TYR A 217 -6.75 -7.84 30.20
CA TYR A 217 -6.32 -9.05 29.52
C TYR A 217 -4.79 -9.16 29.58
N THR A 218 -4.30 -10.32 30.01
CA THR A 218 -2.88 -10.61 30.08
C THR A 218 -2.59 -11.86 29.29
N SER A 219 -1.50 -11.87 28.49
CA SER A 219 -1.10 -13.07 27.78
C SER A 219 0.41 -13.21 27.67
N SER A 220 0.89 -14.45 27.48
CA SER A 220 2.26 -14.78 27.09
C SER A 220 2.25 -15.58 25.80
N LEU A 221 3.22 -15.32 24.92
CA LEU A 221 3.25 -15.89 23.56
C LEU A 221 4.59 -16.58 23.30
N ASN A 222 4.54 -17.79 22.74
CA ASN A 222 5.68 -18.39 22.04
C ASN A 222 5.33 -18.70 20.58
N PHE A 223 6.34 -18.66 19.73
CA PHE A 223 6.20 -18.91 18.31
C PHE A 223 7.40 -19.68 17.76
N GLN A 224 7.15 -20.69 16.96
CA GLN A 224 8.18 -21.45 16.26
C GLN A 224 7.86 -21.55 14.78
N SER A 225 8.87 -21.57 13.93
CA SER A 225 8.69 -21.66 12.49
C SER A 225 9.76 -22.50 11.83
N LEU A 226 9.34 -23.27 10.82
CA LEU A 226 10.21 -23.90 9.83
C LEU A 226 9.98 -23.22 8.50
N ARG A 227 11.02 -22.62 7.92
CA ARG A 227 10.90 -21.80 6.72
C ARG A 227 11.94 -22.12 5.67
N VAL A 228 11.55 -22.05 4.43
CA VAL A 228 12.42 -22.06 3.25
C VAL A 228 12.59 -20.62 2.80
N GLY A 229 13.81 -20.19 2.59
CA GLY A 229 14.14 -18.84 2.13
C GLY A 229 14.93 -18.88 0.83
N LEU A 230 14.77 -17.85 0.04
CA LEU A 230 15.56 -17.56 -1.15
C LEU A 230 16.28 -16.24 -0.92
N ASN A 231 17.60 -16.23 -1.02
CA ASN A 231 18.43 -15.05 -0.86
C ASN A 231 19.12 -14.69 -2.16
N ARG A 232 19.19 -13.40 -2.45
CA ARG A 232 20.03 -12.84 -3.49
C ARG A 232 21.14 -12.02 -2.87
N LYS A 233 22.38 -12.38 -3.14
CA LYS A 233 23.56 -11.57 -2.82
C LYS A 233 23.55 -10.32 -3.65
N ILE A 234 23.81 -9.19 -3.01
CA ILE A 234 23.95 -7.88 -3.65
C ILE A 234 25.43 -7.62 -3.85
N ASP A 235 25.85 -7.54 -5.11
CA ASP A 235 27.18 -7.05 -5.44
C ASP A 235 27.17 -5.53 -5.29
N TRP A 236 27.65 -5.06 -4.17
CA TRP A 236 27.90 -3.65 -3.96
C TRP A 236 29.26 -3.32 -4.59
N PRO A 237 29.35 -2.67 -5.78
CA PRO A 237 30.60 -2.19 -6.31
C PRO A 237 31.12 -1.09 -5.36
N GLY A 238 32.21 -1.37 -4.65
CA GLY A 238 32.68 -0.57 -3.53
C GLY A 238 32.00 -0.98 -2.23
N ALA A 239 31.94 -2.32 -1.94
CA ALA A 239 31.75 -2.77 -0.57
C ALA A 239 32.64 -1.91 0.31
N PRO A 240 32.15 -1.28 1.38
CA PRO A 240 33.00 -0.47 2.21
C PRO A 240 34.14 -1.37 2.70
N ASN A 241 35.32 -1.25 2.10
CA ASN A 241 36.49 -1.38 2.91
C ASN A 241 36.21 -0.43 4.05
N LEU A 242 36.05 -0.94 5.28
CA LEU A 242 35.85 -0.15 6.48
C LEU A 242 37.09 0.73 6.74
N THR A 243 37.43 1.56 5.76
CA THR A 243 38.36 2.68 5.91
C THR A 243 37.49 3.92 6.15
N PRO A 244 37.78 4.70 7.20
CA PRO A 244 36.89 5.77 7.70
C PRO A 244 36.68 6.99 6.77
N ASN A 245 36.97 6.91 5.49
CA ASN A 245 36.98 8.06 4.57
C ASN A 245 36.08 7.92 3.31
N ALA A 246 35.07 7.10 3.32
CA ALA A 246 34.05 7.18 2.27
C ALA A 246 33.11 8.35 2.59
N SER A 247 33.32 9.50 1.92
CA SER A 247 32.36 10.59 1.94
C SER A 247 31.04 10.08 1.34
N LEU A 248 29.92 10.27 2.05
CA LEU A 248 28.56 9.93 1.61
C LEU A 248 28.05 10.81 0.47
N SER A 249 28.92 11.63 -0.12
CA SER A 249 28.58 12.56 -1.20
C SER A 249 29.57 12.38 -2.36
N ASP A 250 29.32 11.37 -3.20
CA ASP A 250 29.87 11.36 -4.55
C ASP A 250 28.80 11.91 -5.50
N PRO A 251 28.94 13.15 -6.01
CA PRO A 251 27.96 13.76 -6.91
C PRO A 251 27.88 13.08 -8.29
N GLU A 252 28.82 12.21 -8.62
CA GLU A 252 28.87 11.46 -9.89
C GLU A 252 28.25 10.06 -9.81
N SER A 253 27.73 9.62 -8.65
CA SER A 253 27.13 8.29 -8.58
C SER A 253 25.63 8.37 -8.93
N ASP A 254 25.26 7.90 -10.10
CA ASP A 254 23.88 7.65 -10.56
C ASP A 254 23.10 6.63 -9.67
N ARG A 255 23.57 6.41 -8.45
CA ARG A 255 23.08 5.33 -7.59
C ARG A 255 22.01 5.76 -6.62
N TRP A 256 21.99 7.01 -6.24
CA TRP A 256 20.99 7.52 -5.31
C TRP A 256 20.68 8.99 -5.61
N GLU A 257 19.46 9.37 -5.34
CA GLU A 257 18.98 10.73 -5.46
C GLU A 257 18.13 11.12 -4.27
N ILE A 258 18.13 12.40 -3.97
CA ILE A 258 17.28 13.01 -2.95
C ILE A 258 16.48 14.12 -3.60
N HIS A 259 15.14 14.04 -3.45
CA HIS A 259 14.22 15.11 -3.81
C HIS A 259 13.45 15.56 -2.58
N GLY A 260 13.04 16.80 -2.57
CA GLY A 260 12.23 17.35 -1.50
C GLY A 260 11.12 18.24 -2.03
N GLN A 261 10.02 18.28 -1.31
CA GLN A 261 8.95 19.24 -1.56
C GLN A 261 8.30 19.73 -0.28
N SER A 262 7.80 20.94 -0.32
CA SER A 262 7.02 21.55 0.75
C SER A 262 5.81 22.27 0.15
N THR A 263 4.62 22.01 0.66
CA THR A 263 3.38 22.62 0.20
C THR A 263 2.59 23.19 1.37
N PHE A 264 2.36 24.50 1.34
CA PHE A 264 1.48 25.21 2.29
C PHE A 264 0.21 25.60 1.54
N LEU A 265 -0.95 25.24 2.10
CA LEU A 265 -2.27 25.38 1.45
C LEU A 265 -3.30 25.93 2.45
N PRO A 266 -3.49 27.25 2.56
CA PRO A 266 -4.66 27.84 3.20
C PRO A 266 -5.89 27.77 2.27
N GLN A 267 -7.04 27.40 2.86
CA GLN A 267 -8.35 27.36 2.20
C GLN A 267 -9.42 28.00 3.09
N GLY A 268 -10.39 28.66 2.47
CA GLY A 268 -11.51 29.23 3.21
C GLY A 268 -12.76 29.39 2.35
N TYR A 269 -13.91 29.49 3.01
CA TYR A 269 -15.18 29.85 2.38
C TYR A 269 -15.95 30.83 3.24
N PRO A 270 -16.73 31.74 2.62
CA PRO A 270 -17.67 32.63 3.31
C PRO A 270 -18.91 31.86 3.77
N ALA A 271 -19.77 32.50 4.55
CA ALA A 271 -21.07 31.93 4.92
C ALA A 271 -21.89 31.55 3.66
N PHE A 272 -22.60 30.44 3.74
CA PHE A 272 -23.46 29.95 2.68
C PHE A 272 -24.83 29.53 3.25
N HIS A 273 -25.82 29.31 2.36
CA HIS A 273 -27.17 28.90 2.75
C HIS A 273 -27.18 27.42 3.19
N ALA A 274 -27.67 27.19 4.42
CA ALA A 274 -27.94 25.84 4.97
C ALA A 274 -29.04 25.95 6.03
N PRO A 275 -30.24 25.43 5.79
CA PRO A 275 -31.39 25.57 6.72
C PRO A 275 -31.26 24.70 7.96
N TYR A 276 -30.41 23.67 7.91
CA TYR A 276 -30.11 22.74 9.01
C TYR A 276 -28.67 22.22 8.91
N SER A 277 -28.19 21.60 9.98
CA SER A 277 -26.90 20.92 10.03
C SER A 277 -27.02 19.65 10.87
N GLY A 278 -26.32 18.59 10.45
CA GLY A 278 -26.18 17.31 11.13
C GLY A 278 -24.72 16.91 11.31
N PRO A 279 -24.43 15.68 11.74
CA PRO A 279 -23.08 15.26 12.13
C PRO A 279 -22.01 15.48 11.04
N ASN A 280 -22.30 15.11 9.79
CA ASN A 280 -21.37 15.27 8.67
C ASN A 280 -21.81 16.38 7.71
N SER A 281 -22.34 17.48 8.24
CA SER A 281 -22.66 18.66 7.45
C SER A 281 -21.48 19.59 7.32
N LEU A 282 -21.28 20.17 6.14
CA LEU A 282 -20.39 21.32 5.99
C LEU A 282 -20.97 22.51 6.78
N THR A 283 -20.22 23.08 7.70
CA THR A 283 -20.66 24.19 8.56
C THR A 283 -20.99 25.43 7.73
N PRO A 284 -22.19 26.04 7.88
CA PRO A 284 -22.58 27.20 7.06
C PRO A 284 -21.87 28.50 7.46
N ALA A 285 -21.21 28.56 8.60
CA ALA A 285 -20.42 29.71 9.04
C ALA A 285 -19.10 29.81 8.23
N PRO A 286 -18.54 31.02 8.09
CA PRO A 286 -17.24 31.17 7.41
C PRO A 286 -16.16 30.34 8.07
N GLN A 287 -15.31 29.73 7.27
CA GLN A 287 -14.15 28.97 7.76
C GLN A 287 -12.87 29.37 7.02
N LEU A 288 -11.75 29.24 7.71
CA LEU A 288 -10.39 29.30 7.17
C LEU A 288 -9.55 28.23 7.87
N GLN A 289 -8.93 27.36 7.09
CA GLN A 289 -8.05 26.30 7.56
C GLN A 289 -6.80 26.23 6.68
N GLU A 290 -5.76 25.64 7.19
CA GLU A 290 -4.52 25.44 6.42
C GLU A 290 -3.95 24.04 6.62
N THR A 291 -3.24 23.58 5.62
CA THR A 291 -2.43 22.38 5.68
C THR A 291 -0.99 22.68 5.25
N TRP A 292 -0.04 21.98 5.86
CA TRP A 292 1.36 22.06 5.49
C TRP A 292 1.95 20.66 5.40
N SER A 293 2.42 20.29 4.21
CA SER A 293 3.04 19.00 3.94
C SER A 293 4.49 19.18 3.49
N ASN A 294 5.39 18.38 4.06
CA ASN A 294 6.80 18.35 3.70
C ASN A 294 7.19 16.91 3.43
N SER A 295 7.72 16.64 2.26
CA SER A 295 8.11 15.31 1.83
C SER A 295 9.58 15.29 1.43
N LEU A 296 10.29 14.26 1.84
CA LEU A 296 11.62 13.93 1.36
C LEU A 296 11.55 12.60 0.61
N TYR A 297 12.23 12.49 -0.50
CA TYR A 297 12.32 11.26 -1.30
C TYR A 297 13.78 10.85 -1.38
N ILE A 298 14.07 9.65 -0.92
CA ILE A 298 15.41 9.05 -0.94
C ILE A 298 15.32 7.79 -1.79
N ASN A 299 15.93 7.85 -2.96
CA ASN A 299 15.89 6.79 -3.97
C ASN A 299 17.28 6.21 -4.12
N ALA A 300 17.40 4.89 -4.17
CA ALA A 300 18.69 4.24 -4.34
C ALA A 300 18.60 3.02 -5.25
N ARG A 301 19.58 2.89 -6.17
CA ARG A 301 19.79 1.70 -6.99
C ARG A 301 20.62 0.69 -6.21
N LEU A 302 20.05 -0.49 -5.99
CA LEU A 302 20.68 -1.57 -5.23
C LEU A 302 21.51 -2.49 -6.12
N TRP A 303 20.98 -2.81 -7.32
CA TRP A 303 21.59 -3.63 -8.38
C TRP A 303 20.94 -3.27 -9.71
N GLU A 304 21.33 -3.94 -10.78
CA GLU A 304 20.76 -3.73 -12.11
C GLU A 304 19.25 -3.97 -12.12
N GLY A 305 18.50 -2.92 -12.45
CA GLY A 305 17.03 -2.88 -12.44
C GLY A 305 16.41 -2.97 -11.05
N GLY A 306 17.20 -3.06 -9.97
CA GLY A 306 16.70 -3.15 -8.60
C GLY A 306 16.87 -1.85 -7.84
N GLU A 307 15.78 -1.28 -7.32
CA GLU A 307 15.75 0.04 -6.68
C GLU A 307 14.96 0.00 -5.38
N VAL A 308 15.29 0.87 -4.44
CA VAL A 308 14.54 1.10 -3.20
C VAL A 308 14.18 2.58 -3.10
N TYR A 309 12.99 2.82 -2.58
CA TYR A 309 12.41 4.15 -2.41
C TYR A 309 11.94 4.34 -0.98
N TYR A 310 12.32 5.46 -0.38
CA TYR A 310 11.89 5.84 0.96
C TYR A 310 11.43 7.29 0.97
N ASN A 311 10.19 7.51 1.42
CA ASN A 311 9.58 8.82 1.47
C ASN A 311 9.01 9.11 2.87
N PRO A 312 9.79 9.73 3.77
CA PRO A 312 9.28 10.32 5.00
C PRO A 312 8.53 11.62 4.72
N GLU A 313 7.44 11.84 5.43
CA GLU A 313 6.64 13.07 5.38
C GLU A 313 6.42 13.67 6.79
N LEU A 314 6.37 15.00 6.86
CA LEU A 314 5.87 15.76 8.01
C LEU A 314 4.60 16.48 7.56
N LEU A 315 3.49 16.18 8.22
CA LEU A 315 2.16 16.68 7.88
C LEU A 315 1.58 17.46 9.04
N GLN A 316 0.92 18.59 8.77
CA GLN A 316 0.29 19.46 9.78
C GLN A 316 -0.94 20.13 9.18
N GLY A 317 -1.90 20.46 10.03
CA GLY A 317 -3.07 21.29 9.72
C GLY A 317 -4.36 20.49 9.57
N PHE A 318 -5.41 21.18 9.17
CA PHE A 318 -6.77 20.64 9.07
C PHE A 318 -7.39 20.98 7.72
N GLY A 319 -8.28 20.11 7.24
CA GLY A 319 -9.17 20.42 6.13
C GLY A 319 -10.35 21.29 6.57
N LEU A 320 -11.01 21.93 5.62
CA LEU A 320 -12.26 22.63 5.86
C LEU A 320 -13.28 21.67 6.49
N ASN A 321 -13.84 22.08 7.65
CA ASN A 321 -14.81 21.30 8.42
C ASN A 321 -14.33 19.87 8.72
N ASP A 322 -13.04 19.68 9.06
CA ASP A 322 -12.40 18.39 9.30
C ASP A 322 -12.60 17.38 8.13
N THR A 323 -12.71 17.91 6.91
CA THR A 323 -12.89 17.19 5.64
C THR A 323 -14.24 16.47 5.53
N VAL A 324 -15.27 16.89 6.25
CA VAL A 324 -16.63 16.35 6.14
C VAL A 324 -17.61 17.35 5.51
N GLY A 325 -18.70 16.86 4.91
CA GLY A 325 -19.81 17.66 4.39
C GLY A 325 -19.73 17.99 2.90
N ALA A 326 -18.77 17.40 2.18
CA ALA A 326 -18.72 17.38 0.72
C ALA A 326 -18.14 16.05 0.26
N ALA A 327 -18.72 15.40 -0.74
CA ALA A 327 -18.21 14.14 -1.27
C ALA A 327 -16.93 14.36 -2.07
N GLY A 328 -16.90 15.36 -2.96
CA GLY A 328 -15.68 15.88 -3.56
C GLY A 328 -15.07 16.96 -2.70
N PHE A 329 -14.36 16.56 -1.65
CA PHE A 329 -13.80 17.50 -0.68
C PHE A 329 -12.78 18.45 -1.30
N PRO A 330 -12.70 19.72 -0.79
CA PRO A 330 -11.97 20.80 -1.44
C PRO A 330 -10.46 20.63 -1.50
N SER A 331 -9.85 19.75 -0.70
CA SER A 331 -8.40 19.53 -0.71
C SER A 331 -8.02 18.08 -0.47
N GLY A 332 -7.37 17.46 -1.44
CA GLY A 332 -6.81 16.12 -1.32
C GLY A 332 -5.64 16.02 -0.32
N GLU A 333 -4.98 17.12 0.02
CA GLU A 333 -3.94 17.15 1.06
C GLU A 333 -4.53 17.15 2.48
N ALA A 334 -5.80 17.58 2.64
CA ALA A 334 -6.43 17.70 3.95
C ALA A 334 -6.61 16.35 4.65
N GLN A 335 -6.85 15.27 3.92
CA GLN A 335 -6.98 13.92 4.49
C GLN A 335 -5.68 13.41 5.11
N LYS A 336 -4.54 13.95 4.70
CA LYS A 336 -3.23 13.53 5.19
C LYS A 336 -2.80 14.23 6.47
N SER A 337 -3.50 15.28 6.88
CA SER A 337 -3.17 16.11 8.03
C SER A 337 -4.02 15.72 9.24
N ASN A 338 -4.71 16.62 9.88
CA ASN A 338 -5.51 16.44 11.11
C ASN A 338 -4.67 16.52 12.38
N PHE A 339 -3.54 17.24 12.34
CA PHE A 339 -2.71 17.50 13.51
C PHE A 339 -2.39 18.99 13.64
N PRO A 340 -2.50 19.57 14.84
CA PRO A 340 -2.12 20.97 15.07
C PRO A 340 -0.60 21.18 15.11
N TYR A 341 0.20 20.14 15.06
CA TYR A 341 1.66 20.15 15.07
C TYR A 341 2.21 19.22 13.97
N PRO A 342 3.46 19.39 13.53
CA PRO A 342 4.06 18.50 12.53
C PRO A 342 4.04 17.05 13.01
N HIS A 343 3.41 16.19 12.24
CA HIS A 343 3.31 14.77 12.48
C HIS A 343 4.12 13.98 11.45
N TYR A 344 5.01 13.13 11.93
CA TYR A 344 5.83 12.28 11.09
C TYR A 344 5.05 11.07 10.57
N ASN A 345 5.27 10.74 9.30
CA ASN A 345 4.77 9.52 8.69
C ASN A 345 5.77 8.96 7.68
N THR A 346 5.92 7.63 7.65
CA THR A 346 6.54 6.92 6.53
C THR A 346 5.50 6.72 5.45
N SER A 347 5.49 7.61 4.46
CA SER A 347 4.48 7.57 3.41
C SER A 347 4.76 6.46 2.41
N ARG A 348 5.98 6.35 1.91
CA ARG A 348 6.35 5.28 0.99
C ARG A 348 7.63 4.59 1.44
N PHE A 349 7.61 3.28 1.32
CA PHE A 349 8.80 2.44 1.45
C PHE A 349 8.59 1.17 0.64
N PHE A 350 9.22 1.11 -0.53
CA PHE A 350 9.03 -0.01 -1.44
C PHE A 350 10.30 -0.32 -2.24
N ILE A 351 10.31 -1.53 -2.80
CA ILE A 351 11.34 -2.00 -3.71
C ILE A 351 10.71 -2.15 -5.09
N ARG A 352 11.47 -1.75 -6.13
CA ARG A 352 11.13 -1.92 -7.54
C ARG A 352 12.19 -2.76 -8.23
N GLN A 353 11.77 -3.68 -9.11
CA GLN A 353 12.65 -4.44 -9.98
C GLN A 353 12.16 -4.33 -11.41
N THR A 354 13.03 -3.89 -12.31
CA THR A 354 12.77 -3.81 -13.74
C THR A 354 13.55 -4.87 -14.48
N PHE A 355 12.89 -5.54 -15.44
CA PHE A 355 13.46 -6.54 -16.34
C PHE A 355 13.23 -6.07 -17.77
N GLY A 356 14.30 -5.66 -18.48
CA GLY A 356 14.26 -5.31 -19.88
C GLY A 356 14.19 -6.56 -20.77
N PHE A 357 13.47 -6.46 -21.88
CA PHE A 357 13.37 -7.54 -22.89
C PHE A 357 14.20 -7.24 -24.15
N GLY A 358 14.99 -6.16 -24.13
CA GLY A 358 15.76 -5.67 -25.26
C GLY A 358 14.94 -4.85 -26.25
N GLY A 359 15.61 -4.34 -27.28
CA GLY A 359 15.00 -3.55 -28.35
C GLY A 359 15.20 -2.04 -28.18
N GLU A 360 14.18 -1.26 -28.55
CA GLU A 360 14.21 0.20 -28.41
C GLU A 360 14.26 0.59 -26.94
N GLN A 361 15.03 1.64 -26.64
CA GLN A 361 15.20 2.17 -25.28
C GLN A 361 14.62 3.57 -25.18
N GLU A 362 14.21 3.94 -23.95
CA GLU A 362 13.82 5.29 -23.57
C GLU A 362 14.63 5.75 -22.36
N GLU A 363 14.79 7.07 -22.23
CA GLU A 363 15.41 7.69 -21.04
C GLU A 363 14.32 8.12 -20.08
N LEU A 364 14.36 7.57 -18.86
CA LEU A 364 13.54 8.01 -17.74
C LEU A 364 14.27 9.16 -17.04
N SER A 365 13.60 10.29 -16.91
CA SER A 365 14.15 11.45 -16.20
C SER A 365 14.09 11.25 -14.70
N SER A 366 15.01 11.89 -13.97
CA SER A 366 14.98 12.02 -12.53
C SER A 366 13.66 12.60 -12.02
N GLY A 367 13.15 12.06 -10.93
CA GLY A 367 11.91 12.50 -10.28
C GLY A 367 11.75 11.95 -8.88
N GLN A 368 10.73 12.41 -8.17
CA GLN A 368 10.51 12.09 -6.76
C GLN A 368 10.49 10.57 -6.48
N LEU A 369 9.91 9.77 -7.36
CA LEU A 369 9.84 8.30 -7.26
C LEU A 369 10.41 7.63 -8.51
N GLN A 370 11.44 8.23 -9.11
CA GLN A 370 12.09 7.74 -10.31
C GLN A 370 13.56 8.15 -10.33
N LEU A 371 14.45 7.15 -10.34
CA LEU A 371 15.86 7.37 -10.66
C LEU A 371 16.04 7.57 -12.17
N PRO A 372 16.98 8.43 -12.63
CA PRO A 372 17.29 8.56 -14.04
C PRO A 372 17.88 7.24 -14.54
N GLU A 373 17.35 6.74 -15.61
CA GLU A 373 17.78 5.45 -16.18
C GLU A 373 17.44 5.35 -17.66
N LYS A 374 18.29 4.66 -18.40
CA LYS A 374 18.01 4.23 -19.75
C LYS A 374 17.49 2.80 -19.72
N VAL A 375 16.22 2.63 -20.07
CA VAL A 375 15.51 1.36 -19.96
C VAL A 375 14.96 0.90 -21.30
N ASP A 376 14.79 -0.41 -21.44
CA ASP A 376 14.06 -0.95 -22.60
C ASP A 376 12.60 -0.52 -22.55
N ILE A 377 12.04 -0.11 -23.68
CA ILE A 377 10.61 0.19 -23.80
C ILE A 377 9.80 -1.07 -23.49
N SER A 378 10.21 -2.21 -24.03
CA SER A 378 9.60 -3.51 -23.70
C SER A 378 10.20 -4.03 -22.39
N ARG A 379 9.44 -3.93 -21.27
CA ARG A 379 9.93 -4.33 -19.95
C ARG A 379 8.82 -4.82 -19.03
N LEU A 380 9.21 -5.59 -18.04
CA LEU A 380 8.41 -5.96 -16.88
C LEU A 380 8.96 -5.23 -15.65
N THR A 381 8.10 -4.48 -14.95
CA THR A 381 8.43 -3.83 -13.67
C THR A 381 7.60 -4.43 -12.57
N LEU A 382 8.25 -4.89 -11.51
CA LEU A 382 7.62 -5.39 -10.29
C LEU A 382 7.89 -4.40 -9.15
N GLN A 383 6.88 -4.13 -8.34
CA GLN A 383 7.02 -3.24 -7.17
C GLN A 383 6.30 -3.86 -5.97
N ALA A 384 6.89 -3.76 -4.78
CA ALA A 384 6.30 -4.26 -3.55
C ALA A 384 6.71 -3.42 -2.34
N GLY A 385 5.77 -3.16 -1.42
CA GLY A 385 5.99 -2.38 -0.20
C GLY A 385 4.81 -1.51 0.17
N LYS A 386 5.06 -0.38 0.85
CA LYS A 386 4.07 0.65 1.17
C LYS A 386 4.14 1.77 0.14
N PHE A 387 3.03 2.05 -0.55
CA PHE A 387 2.88 3.14 -1.53
C PHE A 387 1.39 3.39 -1.82
N ALA A 388 1.06 4.48 -2.53
CA ALA A 388 -0.33 4.73 -2.92
C ALA A 388 -0.72 3.89 -4.15
N VAL A 389 -1.93 3.37 -4.19
CA VAL A 389 -2.50 2.72 -5.39
C VAL A 389 -2.38 3.66 -6.59
N LEU A 390 -2.68 4.94 -6.38
CA LEU A 390 -2.59 5.97 -7.41
C LEU A 390 -1.15 6.34 -7.82
N ASP A 391 -0.11 5.88 -7.15
CA ASP A 391 1.27 6.03 -7.66
C ASP A 391 1.52 5.20 -8.93
N VAL A 392 0.77 4.11 -9.11
CA VAL A 392 0.90 3.18 -10.24
C VAL A 392 -0.28 3.26 -11.21
N PHE A 393 -1.49 3.42 -10.68
CA PHE A 393 -2.73 3.43 -11.46
C PHE A 393 -3.28 4.85 -11.66
N ASP A 394 -4.17 5.03 -12.63
CA ASP A 394 -4.81 6.30 -12.96
C ASP A 394 -3.83 7.45 -13.25
N GLY A 395 -2.71 7.19 -13.91
CA GLY A 395 -1.80 8.25 -14.34
C GLY A 395 -2.53 9.27 -15.24
N ASN A 396 -2.21 10.58 -15.11
CA ASN A 396 -2.73 11.64 -15.99
C ASN A 396 -1.78 12.84 -15.97
N ALA A 397 -1.45 13.37 -17.12
CA ALA A 397 -0.47 14.46 -17.24
C ALA A 397 -1.02 15.84 -16.85
N TYR A 398 -2.35 15.99 -16.69
CA TYR A 398 -3.02 17.29 -16.54
C TYR A 398 -3.79 17.45 -15.24
N ALA A 399 -4.08 16.33 -14.56
CA ALA A 399 -4.83 16.33 -13.31
C ALA A 399 -4.47 15.07 -12.51
N LYS A 400 -3.41 15.14 -11.70
CA LYS A 400 -2.90 13.99 -10.94
C LYS A 400 -2.39 14.36 -9.55
N ASP A 401 -1.78 15.52 -9.39
CA ASP A 401 -1.11 15.91 -8.14
C ASP A 401 -1.80 17.14 -7.55
N THR A 402 -2.47 16.97 -6.41
CA THR A 402 -3.11 18.06 -5.67
C THR A 402 -2.14 19.15 -5.19
N ARG A 403 -0.83 18.90 -5.22
CA ARG A 403 0.22 19.87 -4.88
C ARG A 403 0.61 20.76 -6.05
N LYS A 404 0.27 20.36 -7.29
CA LYS A 404 0.66 21.06 -8.53
C LYS A 404 -0.54 21.41 -9.41
N ASP A 405 -1.51 20.50 -9.52
CA ASP A 405 -2.67 20.59 -10.41
C ASP A 405 -3.92 21.05 -9.65
N PHE A 406 -5.09 20.51 -10.01
CA PHE A 406 -6.36 20.69 -9.31
C PHE A 406 -6.28 20.22 -7.86
N ILE A 407 -6.93 20.96 -6.96
CA ILE A 407 -6.88 20.70 -5.51
C ILE A 407 -8.04 19.79 -5.08
N ASN A 408 -9.23 19.95 -5.72
CA ASN A 408 -10.41 19.18 -5.38
C ASN A 408 -10.23 17.69 -5.68
N TRP A 409 -10.64 16.85 -4.73
CA TRP A 409 -10.55 15.38 -4.82
C TRP A 409 -11.08 14.83 -6.14
N SER A 410 -12.30 15.22 -6.56
CA SER A 410 -12.96 14.70 -7.75
C SER A 410 -12.32 15.13 -9.07
N MET A 411 -11.32 16.02 -9.03
CA MET A 411 -10.62 16.51 -10.21
C MET A 411 -9.31 15.77 -10.46
N TRP A 412 -8.51 15.51 -9.42
CA TRP A 412 -7.19 14.89 -9.57
C TRP A 412 -7.20 13.36 -9.38
N ALA A 413 -8.28 12.80 -8.82
CA ALA A 413 -8.49 11.36 -8.61
C ALA A 413 -9.83 10.91 -9.22
N PRO A 414 -10.00 9.61 -9.54
CA PRO A 414 -11.29 9.08 -9.98
C PRO A 414 -12.22 8.94 -8.77
N GLY A 415 -13.23 9.81 -8.66
CA GLY A 415 -14.06 9.98 -7.47
C GLY A 415 -14.71 8.70 -6.95
N ALA A 416 -15.13 7.79 -7.83
CA ALA A 416 -15.80 6.54 -7.45
C ALA A 416 -14.87 5.32 -7.38
N PHE A 417 -13.55 5.51 -7.41
CA PHE A 417 -12.58 4.46 -7.21
C PHE A 417 -12.29 4.32 -5.70
N ASP A 418 -12.92 3.35 -5.07
CA ASP A 418 -12.74 3.01 -3.65
C ASP A 418 -11.49 2.14 -3.48
N TYR A 419 -10.32 2.75 -3.73
CA TYR A 419 -9.04 2.04 -3.71
C TYR A 419 -8.52 1.81 -2.29
N ALA A 420 -7.72 0.76 -2.11
CA ALA A 420 -7.12 0.42 -0.83
C ALA A 420 -6.21 1.53 -0.32
N ALA A 421 -6.50 2.06 0.86
CA ALA A 421 -5.69 3.12 1.46
C ALA A 421 -5.99 3.30 2.95
N ASP A 422 -4.95 3.58 3.75
CA ASP A 422 -5.12 4.20 5.08
C ASP A 422 -5.57 5.67 4.94
N LYS A 423 -5.86 6.33 6.07
CA LYS A 423 -6.26 7.76 6.08
C LYS A 423 -5.27 8.70 5.39
N LEU A 424 -4.06 8.25 5.14
CA LEU A 424 -3.02 9.01 4.48
C LEU A 424 -2.95 8.74 2.96
N GLY A 425 -3.79 7.87 2.44
CA GLY A 425 -3.83 7.52 1.03
C GLY A 425 -2.84 6.44 0.59
N LEU A 426 -2.36 5.62 1.52
CA LEU A 426 -1.26 4.67 1.31
C LEU A 426 -1.70 3.27 1.68
N ALA A 427 -1.18 2.26 0.99
CA ALA A 427 -1.45 0.86 1.28
C ALA A 427 -0.18 0.02 1.16
N TYR A 428 -0.18 -1.15 1.77
CA TYR A 428 0.80 -2.20 1.49
C TYR A 428 0.32 -3.04 0.33
N GLY A 429 1.17 -3.21 -0.66
CA GLY A 429 0.79 -3.96 -1.84
C GLY A 429 1.94 -4.39 -2.73
N MET A 430 1.57 -5.06 -3.81
CA MET A 430 2.47 -5.45 -4.88
C MET A 430 1.83 -5.17 -6.23
N THR A 431 2.66 -4.78 -7.19
CA THR A 431 2.22 -4.53 -8.57
C THR A 431 3.17 -5.13 -9.58
N ALA A 432 2.63 -5.41 -10.76
CA ALA A 432 3.39 -5.79 -11.95
C ALA A 432 2.92 -4.94 -13.12
N GLU A 433 3.87 -4.34 -13.86
CA GLU A 433 3.63 -3.62 -15.09
C GLU A 433 4.37 -4.28 -16.24
N LEU A 434 3.65 -4.64 -17.29
CA LEU A 434 4.21 -5.01 -18.58
C LEU A 434 4.08 -3.82 -19.53
N ASN A 435 5.18 -3.11 -19.79
CA ASN A 435 5.21 -1.96 -20.67
C ASN A 435 5.61 -2.34 -22.09
N GLN A 436 4.88 -1.81 -23.06
CA GLN A 436 5.16 -1.91 -24.50
C GLN A 436 5.05 -0.53 -25.13
N LYS A 437 5.51 -0.37 -26.38
CA LYS A 437 5.55 0.94 -27.07
C LYS A 437 4.18 1.64 -27.14
N GLN A 438 3.12 0.89 -27.43
CA GLN A 438 1.78 1.45 -27.65
C GLN A 438 0.79 1.18 -26.52
N TRP A 439 1.16 0.34 -25.55
CA TRP A 439 0.30 -0.02 -24.44
C TRP A 439 1.11 -0.45 -23.22
N ALA A 440 0.48 -0.36 -22.07
CA ALA A 440 0.96 -0.98 -20.83
C ALA A 440 -0.19 -1.70 -20.12
N LEU A 441 0.11 -2.87 -19.56
CA LEU A 441 -0.80 -3.61 -18.71
C LEU A 441 -0.25 -3.64 -17.29
N ARG A 442 -1.06 -3.17 -16.34
CA ARG A 442 -0.71 -3.14 -14.92
C ARG A 442 -1.66 -4.02 -14.14
N GLY A 443 -1.16 -4.72 -13.15
CA GLY A 443 -1.94 -5.47 -12.18
C GLY A 443 -1.42 -5.24 -10.78
N GLY A 444 -2.31 -5.21 -9.79
CA GLY A 444 -1.93 -4.98 -8.40
C GLY A 444 -2.81 -5.73 -7.42
N TYR A 445 -2.22 -5.99 -6.25
CA TYR A 445 -2.89 -6.44 -5.05
C TYR A 445 -2.49 -5.55 -3.87
N PHE A 446 -3.47 -5.09 -3.08
CA PHE A 446 -3.24 -4.22 -1.93
C PHE A 446 -4.07 -4.68 -0.73
N LEU A 447 -3.54 -4.48 0.47
CA LEU A 447 -4.30 -4.69 1.70
C LEU A 447 -5.36 -3.60 1.85
N MET A 448 -6.59 -4.00 2.16
CA MET A 448 -7.68 -3.08 2.50
C MET A 448 -7.65 -2.73 3.99
N ASP A 449 -8.26 -1.62 4.34
CA ASP A 449 -8.56 -1.29 5.73
C ASP A 449 -9.44 -2.37 6.39
N ASP A 450 -9.27 -2.54 7.69
CA ASP A 450 -10.11 -3.46 8.49
C ASP A 450 -11.54 -2.94 8.70
N VAL A 451 -11.70 -1.61 8.72
CA VAL A 451 -12.98 -0.90 8.68
C VAL A 451 -12.86 0.37 7.86
N SER A 452 -13.98 0.93 7.43
CA SER A 452 -14.03 2.15 6.62
C SER A 452 -13.20 3.30 7.21
N ASN A 453 -12.34 3.89 6.37
CA ASN A 453 -11.46 5.03 6.69
C ASN A 453 -10.61 4.85 7.96
N SER A 454 -10.08 3.66 8.20
CA SER A 454 -9.19 3.37 9.32
C SER A 454 -7.72 3.60 8.97
N ASN A 455 -6.83 3.39 9.94
CA ASN A 455 -5.37 3.33 9.72
C ASN A 455 -4.84 1.90 9.88
N ASN A 456 -5.74 0.92 10.07
CA ASN A 456 -5.40 -0.46 10.31
C ASN A 456 -5.77 -1.29 9.08
N PHE A 457 -4.84 -2.08 8.59
CA PHE A 457 -5.10 -2.96 7.45
C PHE A 457 -5.64 -4.31 7.91
N ASP A 458 -6.56 -4.87 7.13
CA ASP A 458 -6.96 -6.26 7.26
C ASP A 458 -5.82 -7.14 6.71
N THR A 459 -5.19 -7.87 7.62
CA THR A 459 -4.00 -8.66 7.31
C THR A 459 -4.30 -10.06 6.78
N ARG A 460 -5.56 -10.37 6.45
CA ARG A 460 -5.97 -11.63 5.78
C ARG A 460 -5.61 -11.60 4.30
N ILE A 461 -4.30 -11.65 4.03
CA ILE A 461 -3.71 -11.53 2.69
C ILE A 461 -4.40 -12.48 1.71
N PHE A 462 -4.78 -11.98 0.54
CA PHE A 462 -5.53 -12.63 -0.54
C PHE A 462 -6.97 -13.07 -0.21
N GLN A 463 -7.38 -13.11 1.05
CA GLN A 463 -8.79 -13.27 1.43
C GLN A 463 -9.51 -11.93 1.48
N ARG A 464 -8.78 -10.91 1.93
CA ARG A 464 -9.18 -9.50 1.97
C ARG A 464 -8.16 -8.68 1.21
N GLY A 465 -8.61 -7.73 0.47
CA GLY A 465 -7.72 -6.86 -0.30
C GLY A 465 -8.37 -6.35 -1.55
N GLU A 466 -7.67 -5.44 -2.20
CA GLU A 466 -8.01 -4.94 -3.51
C GLU A 466 -7.23 -5.68 -4.58
N TYR A 467 -7.93 -6.08 -5.63
CA TYR A 467 -7.37 -6.52 -6.91
C TYR A 467 -7.67 -5.46 -7.95
N VAL A 468 -6.65 -4.93 -8.58
CA VAL A 468 -6.78 -3.87 -9.59
C VAL A 468 -6.02 -4.23 -10.85
N ALA A 469 -6.60 -3.92 -12.00
CA ALA A 469 -5.93 -4.04 -13.30
C ALA A 469 -6.19 -2.81 -14.16
N GLU A 470 -5.16 -2.36 -14.87
CA GLU A 470 -5.23 -1.20 -15.78
C GLU A 470 -4.62 -1.56 -17.13
N LEU A 471 -5.34 -1.22 -18.19
CA LEU A 471 -4.82 -1.20 -19.56
C LEU A 471 -4.66 0.26 -20.00
N GLU A 472 -3.43 0.68 -20.26
CA GLU A 472 -3.10 1.95 -20.88
C GLU A 472 -2.86 1.75 -22.38
N THR A 473 -3.55 2.53 -23.22
CA THR A 473 -3.31 2.60 -24.66
C THR A 473 -2.83 3.97 -25.05
N ARG A 474 -1.78 4.04 -25.87
CA ARG A 474 -1.14 5.26 -26.36
C ARG A 474 -1.48 5.47 -27.81
N TYR A 475 -1.97 6.63 -28.16
CA TYR A 475 -2.38 6.97 -29.52
C TYR A 475 -1.99 8.40 -29.88
N SER A 476 -2.14 8.75 -31.13
CA SER A 476 -1.98 10.13 -31.60
C SER A 476 -3.26 10.56 -32.29
N LEU A 477 -3.83 11.68 -31.89
CA LEU A 477 -4.98 12.31 -32.48
C LEU A 477 -4.61 13.74 -32.89
N PHE A 478 -4.88 14.11 -34.16
CA PHE A 478 -4.47 15.39 -34.74
C PHE A 478 -2.98 15.70 -34.56
N SER A 479 -2.14 14.69 -34.73
CA SER A 479 -0.67 14.74 -34.52
C SER A 479 -0.23 15.06 -33.07
N GLN A 480 -1.16 15.05 -32.11
CA GLN A 480 -0.89 15.25 -30.70
C GLN A 480 -1.05 13.95 -29.92
N PRO A 481 -0.19 13.72 -28.91
CA PRO A 481 -0.23 12.47 -28.12
C PRO A 481 -1.46 12.43 -27.21
N GLY A 482 -1.98 11.22 -27.04
CA GLY A 482 -3.04 10.92 -26.10
C GLY A 482 -2.88 9.56 -25.47
N LYS A 483 -3.50 9.37 -24.32
CA LYS A 483 -3.56 8.09 -23.62
C LYS A 483 -4.98 7.86 -23.12
N LEU A 484 -5.42 6.62 -23.24
CA LEU A 484 -6.65 6.13 -22.62
C LEU A 484 -6.29 4.99 -21.66
N ARG A 485 -6.73 5.12 -20.41
CA ARG A 485 -6.57 4.08 -19.39
C ARG A 485 -7.94 3.54 -19.01
N THR A 486 -8.02 2.23 -18.94
CA THR A 486 -9.20 1.52 -18.45
C THR A 486 -8.77 0.72 -17.24
N ILE A 487 -9.39 1.01 -16.10
CA ILE A 487 -9.14 0.32 -14.83
C ILE A 487 -10.37 -0.50 -14.47
N ILE A 488 -10.16 -1.71 -13.99
CA ILE A 488 -11.15 -2.53 -13.32
C ILE A 488 -10.61 -2.92 -11.96
N TRP A 489 -11.47 -2.98 -10.95
CA TRP A 489 -11.05 -3.29 -9.61
C TRP A 489 -12.11 -4.09 -8.85
N LEU A 490 -11.66 -4.84 -7.85
CA LEU A 490 -12.46 -5.68 -6.98
C LEU A 490 -11.90 -5.61 -5.57
N ASN A 491 -12.71 -5.14 -4.63
CA ASN A 491 -12.42 -5.11 -3.21
C ASN A 491 -13.11 -6.28 -2.51
N SER A 492 -12.36 -7.07 -1.75
CA SER A 492 -12.86 -8.00 -0.75
C SER A 492 -12.58 -7.41 0.62
N ALA A 493 -13.60 -6.86 1.28
CA ALA A 493 -13.45 -6.10 2.52
C ALA A 493 -14.48 -6.51 3.58
N PHE A 494 -14.21 -6.15 4.83
CA PHE A 494 -15.16 -6.25 5.93
C PHE A 494 -16.00 -4.99 5.97
N SER A 495 -17.10 -4.96 5.23
CA SER A 495 -17.91 -3.77 4.98
C SER A 495 -19.39 -3.99 5.24
N GLY A 496 -20.08 -2.93 5.63
CA GLY A 496 -21.52 -2.92 5.89
C GLY A 496 -22.33 -2.77 4.61
N SER A 497 -23.57 -3.23 4.63
CA SER A 497 -24.52 -3.17 3.51
C SER A 497 -25.57 -2.09 3.75
N TYR A 498 -25.68 -1.13 2.84
CA TYR A 498 -26.73 -0.11 2.92
C TYR A 498 -28.13 -0.71 2.96
N ARG A 499 -28.40 -1.69 2.09
CA ARG A 499 -29.74 -2.32 2.00
C ARG A 499 -30.10 -3.12 3.23
N GLU A 500 -29.19 -3.96 3.74
CA GLU A 500 -29.44 -4.74 4.96
C GLU A 500 -29.65 -3.85 6.18
N THR A 501 -28.95 -2.72 6.25
CA THR A 501 -29.11 -1.75 7.34
C THR A 501 -30.48 -1.06 7.24
N LEU A 502 -30.91 -0.66 6.04
CA LEU A 502 -32.22 -0.05 5.79
C LEU A 502 -33.39 -1.01 6.09
N ASP A 503 -33.26 -2.28 5.69
CA ASP A 503 -34.32 -3.27 5.81
C ASP A 503 -34.50 -3.77 7.26
N ASN A 504 -33.58 -3.42 8.18
CA ASN A 504 -33.65 -3.79 9.60
C ASN A 504 -33.71 -2.55 10.53
N PRO A 505 -34.92 -2.06 10.87
CA PRO A 505 -35.06 -0.89 11.74
C PRO A 505 -34.45 -1.04 13.14
N ALA A 506 -34.23 -2.28 13.62
CA ALA A 506 -33.62 -2.52 14.93
C ALA A 506 -32.14 -2.10 14.99
N LEU A 507 -31.50 -1.90 13.84
CA LEU A 507 -30.11 -1.47 13.75
C LEU A 507 -29.96 0.06 13.90
N ASN A 508 -31.04 0.83 13.97
CA ASN A 508 -31.02 2.30 14.08
C ASN A 508 -30.08 2.98 13.06
N LEU A 509 -30.02 2.45 11.83
CA LEU A 509 -29.14 2.88 10.74
C LEU A 509 -27.63 2.77 11.04
N ASP A 510 -27.25 1.99 12.02
CA ASP A 510 -25.83 1.70 12.28
C ASP A 510 -25.33 0.63 11.28
N ILE A 511 -24.64 1.08 10.23
CA ILE A 511 -24.12 0.23 9.16
C ILE A 511 -23.04 -0.73 9.66
N ALA A 512 -22.34 -0.40 10.75
CA ALA A 512 -21.31 -1.26 11.31
C ALA A 512 -21.86 -2.62 11.76
N GLN A 513 -23.13 -2.69 12.17
CA GLN A 513 -23.76 -3.94 12.58
C GLN A 513 -24.07 -4.91 11.42
N THR A 514 -23.98 -4.44 10.17
CA THR A 514 -24.12 -5.30 8.97
C THR A 514 -22.79 -5.68 8.34
N ARG A 515 -21.65 -5.29 8.95
CA ARG A 515 -20.32 -5.60 8.43
C ARG A 515 -20.09 -7.09 8.33
N ALA A 516 -19.70 -7.51 7.14
CA ALA A 516 -19.36 -8.89 6.80
C ALA A 516 -18.30 -8.87 5.67
N GLY A 517 -17.79 -10.06 5.35
CA GLY A 517 -16.95 -10.20 4.16
C GLY A 517 -17.77 -9.97 2.88
N ARG A 518 -17.55 -8.84 2.21
CA ARG A 518 -18.32 -8.43 1.03
C ARG A 518 -17.40 -8.07 -0.12
N LEU A 519 -17.97 -8.11 -1.33
CA LEU A 519 -17.31 -7.69 -2.55
C LEU A 519 -17.89 -6.34 -3.03
N LYS A 520 -16.99 -5.41 -3.33
CA LYS A 520 -17.29 -4.17 -4.04
C LYS A 520 -16.42 -4.09 -5.28
N TYR A 521 -16.99 -3.66 -6.40
CA TYR A 521 -16.26 -3.61 -7.66
C TYR A 521 -16.65 -2.40 -8.48
N GLY A 522 -15.74 -2.01 -9.36
CA GLY A 522 -15.97 -0.87 -10.22
C GLY A 522 -14.99 -0.78 -11.38
N TYR A 523 -15.11 0.34 -12.10
CA TYR A 523 -14.23 0.64 -13.23
C TYR A 523 -13.98 2.13 -13.34
N VAL A 524 -12.87 2.47 -14.02
CA VAL A 524 -12.49 3.85 -14.36
C VAL A 524 -12.09 3.91 -15.83
N PHE A 525 -12.54 4.94 -16.52
CA PHE A 525 -11.97 5.39 -17.79
C PHE A 525 -11.27 6.72 -17.55
N ASN A 526 -9.98 6.81 -17.91
CA ASN A 526 -9.15 8.00 -17.76
C ASN A 526 -8.54 8.35 -19.11
N LEU A 527 -8.87 9.54 -19.60
CA LEU A 527 -8.41 10.11 -20.84
C LEU A 527 -7.44 11.26 -20.56
N GLU A 528 -6.31 11.26 -21.25
CA GLU A 528 -5.47 12.46 -21.42
C GLU A 528 -5.21 12.68 -22.91
N GLN A 529 -5.35 13.93 -23.37
CA GLN A 529 -5.16 14.31 -24.75
C GLN A 529 -4.51 15.68 -24.84
N ALA A 530 -3.35 15.78 -25.43
CA ALA A 530 -2.81 17.07 -25.85
C ALA A 530 -3.66 17.60 -27.03
N LEU A 531 -4.22 18.79 -26.89
CA LEU A 531 -4.93 19.47 -27.97
C LEU A 531 -3.97 20.32 -28.81
N THR A 532 -3.00 20.92 -28.14
CA THR A 532 -1.85 21.63 -28.71
C THR A 532 -0.64 21.40 -27.80
N ASP A 533 0.51 21.98 -28.12
CA ASP A 533 1.71 21.92 -27.27
C ASP A 533 1.49 22.61 -25.90
N GLU A 534 0.52 23.55 -25.83
CA GLU A 534 0.22 24.29 -24.59
C GLU A 534 -1.07 23.88 -23.92
N ILE A 535 -2.00 23.19 -24.61
CA ILE A 535 -3.33 22.89 -24.08
C ILE A 535 -3.51 21.37 -23.97
N GLY A 536 -3.71 20.89 -22.75
CA GLY A 536 -4.06 19.52 -22.45
C GLY A 536 -5.49 19.38 -21.97
N LEU A 537 -6.16 18.31 -22.38
CA LEU A 537 -7.48 17.89 -21.94
C LEU A 537 -7.37 16.64 -21.09
N PHE A 538 -8.04 16.62 -19.96
CA PHE A 538 -8.27 15.39 -19.21
C PHE A 538 -9.77 15.08 -19.12
N GLY A 539 -10.09 13.79 -18.92
CA GLY A 539 -11.44 13.33 -18.61
C GLY A 539 -11.40 12.03 -17.84
N ARG A 540 -12.25 11.91 -16.82
CA ARG A 540 -12.42 10.68 -16.05
C ARG A 540 -13.90 10.34 -15.91
N TRP A 541 -14.23 9.08 -16.08
CA TRP A 541 -15.49 8.48 -15.68
C TRP A 541 -15.20 7.31 -14.76
N SER A 542 -15.76 7.31 -13.57
CA SER A 542 -15.62 6.22 -12.59
C SER A 542 -16.98 5.79 -12.07
N TRP A 543 -17.11 4.51 -11.76
CA TRP A 543 -18.33 3.91 -11.24
C TRP A 543 -18.00 2.71 -10.35
N ASN A 544 -18.81 2.52 -9.31
CA ASN A 544 -18.83 1.30 -8.50
C ASN A 544 -20.25 0.82 -8.23
N ASN A 545 -20.42 -0.40 -7.72
CA ASN A 545 -21.73 -1.00 -7.50
C ASN A 545 -22.55 -0.35 -6.37
N GLY A 546 -21.95 0.48 -5.50
CA GLY A 546 -22.60 1.28 -4.47
C GLY A 546 -23.50 0.51 -3.50
N ALA A 547 -23.23 -0.77 -3.26
CA ALA A 547 -24.06 -1.64 -2.42
C ALA A 547 -23.63 -1.66 -0.96
N THR A 548 -22.36 -1.31 -0.70
CA THR A 548 -21.72 -1.37 0.62
C THR A 548 -21.06 -0.05 0.97
N GLU A 549 -20.80 0.15 2.28
CA GLU A 549 -20.02 1.30 2.74
C GLU A 549 -18.68 1.39 2.00
N ILE A 550 -18.14 2.59 1.94
CA ILE A 550 -16.86 2.87 1.30
C ILE A 550 -15.73 2.48 2.26
N MET A 551 -14.64 1.95 1.73
CA MET A 551 -13.48 1.60 2.55
C MET A 551 -12.48 2.73 2.67
N ALA A 552 -12.33 3.55 1.61
CA ALA A 552 -11.39 4.67 1.62
C ALA A 552 -12.02 5.98 1.08
N PHE A 553 -11.84 7.04 1.81
CA PHE A 553 -12.11 8.45 1.53
C PHE A 553 -13.55 8.82 1.22
N THR A 554 -14.08 8.60 0.01
CA THR A 554 -15.19 9.37 -0.52
C THR A 554 -16.47 8.59 -0.71
N ASP A 555 -17.57 9.19 -0.26
CA ASP A 555 -18.93 8.71 -0.49
C ASP A 555 -19.39 9.06 -1.93
N ILE A 556 -18.78 8.41 -2.94
CA ILE A 556 -19.08 8.61 -4.35
C ILE A 556 -19.22 7.25 -5.04
N ASP A 557 -20.35 6.99 -5.70
CA ASP A 557 -20.59 5.73 -6.41
C ASP A 557 -20.48 5.88 -7.94
N ALA A 558 -20.61 7.11 -8.46
CA ALA A 558 -20.28 7.44 -9.84
C ALA A 558 -19.75 8.87 -9.93
N SER A 559 -18.76 9.12 -10.78
CA SER A 559 -18.17 10.44 -10.98
C SER A 559 -17.77 10.65 -12.43
N LEU A 560 -18.06 11.85 -12.95
CA LEU A 560 -17.55 12.35 -14.22
C LEU A 560 -16.76 13.62 -13.95
N SER A 561 -15.49 13.68 -14.31
CA SER A 561 -14.70 14.91 -14.26
C SER A 561 -14.01 15.17 -15.60
N THR A 562 -13.84 16.43 -15.94
CA THR A 562 -13.12 16.86 -17.15
C THR A 562 -12.61 18.28 -17.00
N GLY A 563 -11.55 18.61 -17.71
CA GLY A 563 -10.98 19.96 -17.69
C GLY A 563 -9.80 20.12 -18.62
N LEU A 564 -9.29 21.34 -18.62
CA LEU A 564 -8.17 21.79 -19.41
C LEU A 564 -7.04 22.26 -18.52
N SER A 565 -5.81 21.97 -18.95
CA SER A 565 -4.57 22.54 -18.42
C SER A 565 -3.92 23.36 -19.54
N ILE A 566 -3.65 24.63 -19.29
CA ILE A 566 -3.21 25.60 -20.31
C ILE A 566 -1.89 26.24 -19.85
N LYS A 567 -0.80 26.02 -20.58
CA LYS A 567 0.50 26.61 -20.32
C LYS A 567 0.56 28.07 -20.79
N GLY A 568 1.30 28.88 -20.05
CA GLY A 568 1.35 30.33 -20.23
C GLY A 568 2.25 30.87 -21.34
N ALA A 569 2.70 30.06 -22.27
CA ALA A 569 3.59 30.51 -23.34
C ALA A 569 2.97 31.65 -24.18
N LYS A 570 1.67 31.63 -24.40
CA LYS A 570 0.96 32.68 -25.20
C LYS A 570 0.90 34.05 -24.53
N TRP A 571 1.08 34.13 -23.23
CA TRP A 571 1.18 35.41 -22.50
C TRP A 571 2.57 35.68 -21.92
N GLY A 572 3.61 35.02 -22.48
CA GLY A 572 5.01 35.27 -22.17
C GLY A 572 5.49 34.64 -20.84
N ARG A 573 4.74 33.67 -20.28
CA ARG A 573 5.08 33.00 -19.03
C ARG A 573 4.91 31.48 -19.21
N ALA A 574 5.88 30.87 -19.89
CA ALA A 574 5.81 29.48 -20.32
C ALA A 574 5.67 28.45 -19.18
N ASP A 575 6.17 28.78 -17.99
CA ASP A 575 6.13 27.92 -16.81
C ASP A 575 4.85 28.09 -15.97
N ASP A 576 4.01 29.10 -16.27
CA ASP A 576 2.72 29.26 -15.60
C ASP A 576 1.68 28.30 -16.18
N VAL A 577 0.69 27.94 -15.35
CA VAL A 577 -0.40 27.04 -15.76
C VAL A 577 -1.74 27.60 -15.30
N VAL A 578 -2.73 27.59 -16.21
CA VAL A 578 -4.14 27.78 -15.88
C VAL A 578 -4.85 26.45 -15.96
N GLY A 579 -5.55 26.06 -14.90
CA GLY A 579 -6.48 24.92 -14.91
C GLY A 579 -7.93 25.38 -14.85
N ILE A 580 -8.79 24.74 -15.66
CA ILE A 580 -10.26 24.97 -15.63
C ILE A 580 -10.93 23.62 -15.80
N GLY A 581 -11.81 23.24 -14.87
CA GLY A 581 -12.48 21.96 -14.95
C GLY A 581 -13.75 21.87 -14.11
N GLY A 582 -14.40 20.72 -14.19
CA GLY A 582 -15.59 20.44 -13.40
C GLY A 582 -15.80 18.95 -13.19
N ALA A 583 -16.52 18.62 -12.12
CA ALA A 583 -16.91 17.26 -11.78
C ALA A 583 -18.40 17.18 -11.41
N ILE A 584 -18.99 16.00 -11.62
CA ILE A 584 -20.33 15.63 -11.18
C ILE A 584 -20.23 14.30 -10.45
N ASN A 585 -20.58 14.30 -9.16
CA ASN A 585 -20.59 13.13 -8.30
C ASN A 585 -22.04 12.66 -8.07
N MET A 586 -22.22 11.35 -7.94
CA MET A 586 -23.53 10.72 -7.80
C MET A 586 -23.45 9.54 -6.82
N LEU A 587 -24.56 9.28 -6.13
CA LEU A 587 -24.77 8.11 -5.29
C LEU A 587 -25.57 7.03 -6.02
N SER A 588 -25.32 5.78 -5.66
CA SER A 588 -26.17 4.63 -5.98
C SER A 588 -27.56 4.80 -5.35
N ARG A 589 -28.50 3.97 -5.75
CA ARG A 589 -29.83 3.99 -5.14
C ARG A 589 -29.79 3.61 -3.65
N ASP A 590 -29.10 2.53 -3.31
CA ASP A 590 -29.06 2.01 -1.93
C ASP A 590 -28.34 2.97 -0.99
N HIS A 591 -27.23 3.56 -1.43
CA HIS A 591 -26.48 4.56 -0.69
C HIS A 591 -27.30 5.84 -0.48
N ARG A 592 -27.95 6.35 -1.52
CA ARG A 592 -28.84 7.51 -1.44
C ARG A 592 -30.00 7.27 -0.47
N ASP A 593 -30.67 6.10 -0.56
CA ASP A 593 -31.78 5.75 0.31
C ASP A 593 -31.33 5.66 1.77
N PHE A 594 -30.10 5.14 2.02
CA PHE A 594 -29.49 5.08 3.35
C PHE A 594 -29.23 6.48 3.94
N ILE A 595 -28.59 7.38 3.18
CA ILE A 595 -28.35 8.77 3.62
C ILE A 595 -29.69 9.52 3.81
N ALA A 596 -30.66 9.32 2.92
CA ALA A 596 -31.97 9.95 3.02
C ALA A 596 -32.77 9.49 4.24
N ALA A 597 -32.57 8.27 4.72
CA ALA A 597 -33.16 7.75 5.96
C ALA A 597 -32.50 8.33 7.23
N GLY A 598 -31.39 9.05 7.11
CA GLY A 598 -30.62 9.61 8.22
C GLY A 598 -29.32 8.84 8.52
N GLY A 599 -28.95 7.89 7.68
CA GLY A 599 -27.67 7.18 7.80
C GLY A 599 -26.47 8.09 7.60
N LEU A 600 -25.32 7.69 8.13
CA LEU A 600 -24.06 8.43 8.06
C LEU A 600 -23.04 7.65 7.24
N GLY A 601 -22.47 8.31 6.21
CA GLY A 601 -21.24 7.87 5.56
C GLY A 601 -20.00 8.39 6.31
N PRO A 602 -18.80 8.01 5.89
CA PRO A 602 -17.55 8.53 6.49
C PRO A 602 -17.41 10.04 6.38
N LEU A 603 -17.86 10.66 5.29
CA LEU A 603 -17.71 12.10 5.01
C LEU A 603 -19.02 12.86 4.87
N ILE A 604 -20.14 12.18 4.62
CA ILE A 604 -21.43 12.80 4.36
C ILE A 604 -22.52 12.21 5.26
N GLY A 605 -23.64 12.95 5.35
CA GLY A 605 -24.83 12.56 6.10
C GLY A 605 -25.20 13.62 7.13
N ASP A 606 -26.28 14.35 6.89
CA ASP A 606 -26.74 15.44 7.74
C ASP A 606 -28.12 15.19 8.38
N GLY A 607 -28.59 13.91 8.26
CA GLY A 607 -29.89 13.47 8.79
C GLY A 607 -31.07 13.72 7.85
N GLN A 608 -30.88 14.44 6.76
CA GLN A 608 -31.88 14.72 5.72
C GLN A 608 -31.22 14.77 4.34
N LEU A 609 -31.94 14.45 3.29
CA LEU A 609 -31.40 14.51 1.92
C LEU A 609 -32.47 14.91 0.92
N ASN A 610 -32.30 16.11 0.36
CA ASN A 610 -32.98 16.53 -0.88
C ASN A 610 -32.01 16.24 -2.04
N TYR A 611 -32.00 14.98 -2.53
CA TYR A 611 -30.97 14.49 -3.42
C TYR A 611 -30.86 15.24 -4.73
N ARG A 612 -29.67 15.76 -5.00
CA ARG A 612 -29.17 16.23 -6.30
C ARG A 612 -27.71 15.85 -6.45
N PRO A 613 -27.23 15.51 -7.64
CA PRO A 613 -25.80 15.32 -7.87
C PRO A 613 -24.99 16.50 -7.35
N GLU A 614 -23.89 16.20 -6.67
CA GLU A 614 -22.91 17.22 -6.29
C GLU A 614 -22.16 17.65 -7.55
N ARG A 615 -22.03 18.96 -7.76
CA ARG A 615 -21.36 19.53 -8.92
C ARG A 615 -20.26 20.45 -8.45
N ILE A 616 -19.10 20.28 -9.04
CA ILE A 616 -17.91 21.03 -8.70
C ILE A 616 -17.38 21.72 -9.94
N PHE A 617 -17.09 22.99 -9.82
CA PHE A 617 -16.29 23.75 -10.78
C PHE A 617 -15.02 24.18 -10.07
N GLU A 618 -13.87 24.04 -10.72
CA GLU A 618 -12.58 24.47 -10.19
C GLU A 618 -11.79 25.19 -11.28
N THR A 619 -11.14 26.27 -10.88
CA THR A 619 -10.18 26.99 -11.73
C THR A 619 -9.03 27.51 -10.89
N TYR A 620 -7.81 27.39 -11.42
CA TYR A 620 -6.63 27.89 -10.76
C TYR A 620 -5.66 28.58 -11.73
N TYR A 621 -4.83 29.46 -11.18
CA TYR A 621 -3.66 30.01 -11.82
C TYR A 621 -2.42 29.69 -11.00
N ALA A 622 -1.54 28.86 -11.53
CA ALA A 622 -0.24 28.53 -10.97
C ALA A 622 0.81 29.46 -11.55
N TYR A 623 1.30 30.40 -10.73
CA TYR A 623 2.32 31.37 -11.06
C TYR A 623 3.69 30.83 -10.66
N ALA A 624 4.53 30.48 -11.62
CA ALA A 624 5.90 30.05 -11.39
C ALA A 624 6.78 31.24 -11.00
N LEU A 625 7.15 31.35 -9.75
CA LEU A 625 8.09 32.36 -9.26
C LEU A 625 9.51 32.07 -9.78
N ASN A 626 9.87 30.80 -9.81
CA ASN A 626 11.07 30.26 -10.43
C ASN A 626 10.88 28.74 -10.66
N LYS A 627 11.90 28.01 -11.06
CA LYS A 627 11.84 26.56 -11.35
C LYS A 627 11.50 25.68 -10.13
N SER A 628 11.75 26.18 -8.93
CA SER A 628 11.56 25.45 -7.68
C SER A 628 10.41 25.95 -6.82
N LEU A 629 9.77 27.07 -7.14
CA LEU A 629 8.76 27.70 -6.30
C LEU A 629 7.60 28.22 -7.14
N THR A 630 6.40 27.75 -6.80
CA THR A 630 5.14 28.11 -7.48
C THR A 630 4.12 28.59 -6.45
N PHE A 631 3.45 29.72 -6.76
CA PHE A 631 2.27 30.19 -6.04
C PHE A 631 1.03 29.93 -6.89
N THR A 632 -0.02 29.36 -6.31
CA THR A 632 -1.29 29.08 -7.00
C THR A 632 -2.43 29.81 -6.29
N ALA A 633 -3.23 30.56 -7.04
CA ALA A 633 -4.54 31.02 -6.61
C ALA A 633 -5.59 30.07 -7.19
N ASP A 634 -6.50 29.59 -6.35
CA ASP A 634 -7.51 28.60 -6.70
C ASP A 634 -8.90 29.01 -6.23
N TYR A 635 -9.90 28.71 -7.04
CA TYR A 635 -11.31 28.91 -6.73
C TYR A 635 -12.11 27.66 -7.07
N GLN A 636 -12.96 27.22 -6.13
CA GLN A 636 -13.91 26.14 -6.33
C GLN A 636 -15.33 26.60 -6.03
N LEU A 637 -16.29 26.16 -6.83
CA LEU A 637 -17.71 26.30 -6.58
C LEU A 637 -18.32 24.90 -6.42
N ILE A 638 -18.85 24.62 -5.22
CA ILE A 638 -19.52 23.35 -4.91
C ILE A 638 -21.02 23.59 -4.83
N VAL A 639 -21.78 22.98 -5.72
CA VAL A 639 -23.24 23.06 -5.78
C VAL A 639 -23.83 21.75 -5.29
N ASN A 640 -24.80 21.80 -4.38
CA ASN A 640 -25.39 20.67 -3.66
C ASN A 640 -24.33 19.87 -2.86
N PRO A 641 -23.57 20.50 -1.94
CA PRO A 641 -22.56 19.81 -1.15
C PRO A 641 -23.17 18.59 -0.45
N ALA A 642 -22.46 17.47 -0.44
CA ALA A 642 -22.94 16.18 0.08
C ALA A 642 -24.30 15.75 -0.55
N TYR A 643 -24.50 16.04 -1.83
CA TYR A 643 -25.70 15.72 -2.63
C TYR A 643 -27.00 16.39 -2.17
N ASN A 644 -26.93 17.41 -1.32
CA ASN A 644 -28.11 18.02 -0.73
C ASN A 644 -28.44 19.38 -1.38
N ALA A 645 -29.57 19.46 -2.12
CA ALA A 645 -30.02 20.67 -2.79
C ALA A 645 -30.47 21.77 -1.84
N ASP A 646 -30.73 21.49 -0.58
CA ASP A 646 -31.12 22.47 0.43
C ASP A 646 -29.90 23.26 0.95
N ARG A 647 -28.69 22.89 0.55
CA ARG A 647 -27.42 23.44 1.04
C ARG A 647 -26.59 24.01 -0.11
N GLY A 648 -25.86 25.11 0.19
CA GLY A 648 -24.96 25.75 -0.78
C GLY A 648 -25.65 26.74 -1.69
N PRO A 649 -25.03 27.16 -2.84
CA PRO A 649 -23.68 26.76 -3.24
C PRO A 649 -22.58 27.28 -2.30
N VAL A 650 -21.42 26.62 -2.29
CA VAL A 650 -20.26 26.99 -1.48
C VAL A 650 -19.13 27.43 -2.39
N SER A 651 -18.62 28.66 -2.16
CA SER A 651 -17.45 29.20 -2.84
C SER A 651 -16.22 29.00 -1.97
N VAL A 652 -15.26 28.19 -2.42
CA VAL A 652 -13.99 27.95 -1.71
C VAL A 652 -12.87 28.69 -2.42
N PHE A 653 -12.09 29.42 -1.64
CA PHE A 653 -10.91 30.14 -2.10
C PHE A 653 -9.67 29.51 -1.48
N SER A 654 -8.64 29.25 -2.29
CA SER A 654 -7.41 28.63 -1.82
C SER A 654 -6.19 29.39 -2.34
N GLY A 655 -5.15 29.39 -1.51
CA GLY A 655 -3.79 29.76 -1.93
C GLY A 655 -2.86 28.57 -1.70
N ARG A 656 -2.02 28.23 -2.68
CA ARG A 656 -1.05 27.16 -2.52
C ARG A 656 0.35 27.70 -2.81
N LEU A 657 1.24 27.56 -1.85
CA LEU A 657 2.66 27.80 -2.04
C LEU A 657 3.37 26.45 -2.06
N HIS A 658 3.94 26.10 -3.22
CA HIS A 658 4.61 24.82 -3.45
C HIS A 658 6.07 25.05 -3.81
N GLY A 659 6.97 24.40 -3.09
CA GLY A 659 8.40 24.39 -3.37
C GLY A 659 8.89 22.96 -3.55
N GLU A 660 9.78 22.75 -4.55
CA GLU A 660 10.42 21.45 -4.80
C GLU A 660 11.85 21.59 -5.32
N PHE A 661 12.68 20.55 -5.10
CA PHE A 661 14.06 20.46 -5.61
C PHE A 661 14.43 19.01 -5.94
#